data_28218a10b85e359960a2f710181ecd2f
#
_entry.id   28218a10b85e359960a2f710181ecd2f
#
_cell.length_a   1.000
_cell.length_b   1.000
_cell.length_c   1.000
_cell.angle_alpha   90.00
_cell.angle_beta   90.00
_cell.angle_gamma   90.00
#
_symmetry.space_group_name_H-M   'P 1'
#
loop_
_entity.id
_entity.type
_entity.pdbx_description
1 polymer ?
#
loop_
_entity_poly.entity_id
_entity_poly.type
_entity_poly.pdbx_seq_one_letter_code
_entity_poly.pdbx_strand_id
1 'polypeptide(L)'
;MNKYLKNICLAVTTLTTLGSVLPAEAGKQKEVYIPMDYSTCGSHASEQGIPDVRNSVYVECTDGDSHAVLQRAIDYVSSLKPDKNGSRGAVLLGEGTFYIDSPLRITASGVVLRGSGRGKTTIVKRGVDRGALLYIEGGLRMNGGDTITIVGEKTFAGATTLMLESAKGLQEGDRIRIIRPSTREWIESLNCYDFGGGLDYTGWKPSDIDITWDRTVTAANGNSITIDAPITTTLDAKYGGGYIVTGHNTAELTECGVENITLESEHNTWNPKDEDHCWDAIWVDNARDCWVRRVDFRYFAGSAVNLQKQTSRITVEDCIASEPMSEIGGWRRGVFITRGQQTLIQRCVSRKGIHDFAAGFCAAGPNAFVQCEGEESLGFSGSIGSWAAGLLFDIVNIDGNDICFKNLEQFQFGTGWNTANSMMWQCTGSTLYCYSPDPDNRSSANGCWGTLTGNGEWTSSNDHVQPRSLFYAQLEKRLGDGNGVNGYVLPRNTNASSSPEIAQAQEMARLSLTVPRLTLEMWIDSVPYTASTDPTGVKNINNVKGTYGERTDNRQKENVFAITDGHITVNGRLVTGNRYQIPWWSGRVKDNFVAKSAKPAITRFVPGREGTGWTDRIDSVVNYLDRNGFCMLDHNYGLWYDLRRTDHERIRRADGDVWAPFYEQPFSRTGTGTAWDGLSLYDLTKPNKWYWARLKEFAEKGSEHGIMLFHENYF
;
A
#
# COMPACT_ATOMS: atom_id res chain seq x y z
N MET A 1 -26.61 1.07 -25.17
CA MET A 1 -25.49 0.42 -24.50
C MET A 1 -25.68 -1.09 -24.36
N ASN A 2 -26.79 -1.56 -23.78
CA ASN A 2 -27.03 -3.02 -23.61
C ASN A 2 -27.13 -3.88 -24.89
N LYS A 3 -27.34 -3.30 -26.06
CA LYS A 3 -27.50 -4.03 -27.33
C LYS A 3 -26.12 -4.38 -27.97
N TYR A 4 -25.12 -3.53 -27.74
CA TYR A 4 -23.74 -3.75 -28.27
C TYR A 4 -22.98 -4.80 -27.50
N LEU A 5 -23.10 -4.81 -26.18
CA LEU A 5 -22.45 -5.83 -25.33
C LEU A 5 -22.99 -7.24 -25.57
N LYS A 6 -24.31 -7.40 -25.80
CA LYS A 6 -24.86 -8.70 -26.18
C LYS A 6 -24.32 -9.22 -27.52
N ASN A 7 -24.07 -8.35 -28.48
CA ASN A 7 -23.53 -8.75 -29.79
C ASN A 7 -22.02 -9.09 -29.72
N ILE A 8 -21.27 -8.45 -28.81
CA ILE A 8 -19.83 -8.78 -28.59
C ILE A 8 -19.71 -10.14 -27.92
N CYS A 9 -20.51 -10.46 -26.92
CA CYS A 9 -20.54 -11.78 -26.32
C CYS A 9 -20.99 -12.88 -27.28
N LEU A 10 -21.92 -12.60 -28.21
CA LEU A 10 -22.37 -13.58 -29.20
C LEU A 10 -21.31 -13.83 -30.29
N ALA A 11 -20.52 -12.82 -30.67
CA ALA A 11 -19.47 -12.97 -31.68
C ALA A 11 -18.29 -13.82 -31.16
N VAL A 12 -17.99 -13.75 -29.86
CA VAL A 12 -16.91 -14.55 -29.23
C VAL A 12 -17.34 -16.01 -29.05
N THR A 13 -18.63 -16.29 -28.82
CA THR A 13 -19.13 -17.66 -28.60
C THR A 13 -19.26 -18.44 -29.92
N THR A 14 -19.34 -17.79 -31.08
CA THR A 14 -19.45 -18.48 -32.37
C THR A 14 -18.11 -18.88 -32.98
N LEU A 15 -16.99 -18.40 -32.46
CA LEU A 15 -15.64 -18.78 -32.96
C LEU A 15 -15.08 -20.07 -32.32
N THR A 16 -15.74 -20.68 -31.36
CA THR A 16 -15.23 -21.87 -30.64
C THR A 16 -15.55 -23.21 -31.30
N THR A 17 -16.18 -23.26 -32.49
CA THR A 17 -16.60 -24.54 -33.10
C THR A 17 -15.92 -24.96 -34.38
N LEU A 18 -14.82 -24.33 -34.80
CA LEU A 18 -14.08 -24.78 -36.02
C LEU A 18 -12.58 -24.85 -35.73
N GLY A 19 -12.17 -25.93 -35.11
CA GLY A 19 -10.76 -26.31 -34.98
C GLY A 19 -10.63 -27.77 -34.62
N SER A 20 -10.66 -28.65 -35.61
CA SER A 20 -10.17 -30.03 -35.46
C SER A 20 -8.64 -29.98 -35.33
N VAL A 21 -8.15 -30.06 -34.12
CA VAL A 21 -6.74 -30.13 -33.77
C VAL A 21 -6.28 -31.58 -34.01
N LEU A 22 -5.30 -31.77 -34.89
CA LEU A 22 -4.50 -32.99 -34.94
C LEU A 22 -3.76 -33.15 -33.59
N PRO A 23 -3.62 -34.35 -33.03
CA PRO A 23 -2.92 -34.53 -31.77
C PRO A 23 -1.43 -34.27 -31.95
N ALA A 24 -0.93 -33.18 -31.35
CA ALA A 24 0.49 -33.05 -31.10
C ALA A 24 0.90 -34.13 -30.10
N GLU A 25 2.03 -34.79 -30.31
CA GLU A 25 2.61 -35.77 -29.41
C GLU A 25 2.64 -35.19 -27.98
N ALA A 26 1.97 -35.85 -27.06
CA ALA A 26 1.94 -35.52 -25.66
C ALA A 26 3.31 -35.76 -25.01
N GLY A 27 4.23 -34.84 -25.20
CA GLY A 27 5.32 -34.67 -24.24
C GLY A 27 4.69 -34.43 -22.86
N LYS A 28 5.16 -35.13 -21.84
CA LYS A 28 4.69 -34.89 -20.44
C LYS A 28 4.77 -33.40 -20.18
N GLN A 29 3.63 -32.70 -20.14
CA GLN A 29 3.59 -31.30 -19.68
C GLN A 29 4.22 -31.24 -18.30
N LYS A 30 5.21 -30.36 -18.13
CA LYS A 30 5.81 -30.10 -16.81
C LYS A 30 4.68 -29.64 -15.88
N GLU A 31 4.52 -30.32 -14.76
CA GLU A 31 3.53 -29.93 -13.75
C GLU A 31 3.77 -28.51 -13.30
N VAL A 32 2.72 -27.69 -13.24
CA VAL A 32 2.82 -26.28 -12.82
C VAL A 32 3.01 -26.23 -11.32
N TYR A 33 4.12 -25.62 -10.88
CA TYR A 33 4.33 -25.36 -9.46
C TYR A 33 3.54 -24.13 -9.04
N ILE A 34 2.57 -24.32 -8.17
CA ILE A 34 1.75 -23.27 -7.54
C ILE A 34 2.18 -23.19 -6.07
N PRO A 35 2.79 -22.07 -5.64
CA PRO A 35 3.34 -21.96 -4.28
C PRO A 35 2.30 -22.15 -3.18
N MET A 36 1.07 -21.65 -3.37
CA MET A 36 0.02 -21.70 -2.35
C MET A 36 -1.38 -21.43 -2.89
N ASP A 37 -2.36 -21.47 -2.01
CA ASP A 37 -3.73 -21.00 -2.24
C ASP A 37 -3.82 -19.49 -1.96
N TYR A 38 -4.21 -18.70 -2.97
CA TYR A 38 -4.39 -17.25 -2.90
C TYR A 38 -5.85 -16.84 -2.72
N SER A 39 -6.80 -17.79 -2.79
CA SER A 39 -8.24 -17.50 -2.81
C SER A 39 -8.76 -16.80 -1.55
N THR A 40 -7.98 -16.77 -0.47
CA THR A 40 -8.34 -16.11 0.78
C THR A 40 -8.01 -14.60 0.80
N CYS A 41 -7.47 -14.05 -0.30
CA CYS A 41 -7.24 -12.62 -0.42
C CYS A 41 -8.57 -11.86 -0.62
N GLY A 42 -8.62 -10.64 -0.08
CA GLY A 42 -9.77 -9.76 -0.18
C GLY A 42 -10.67 -9.74 1.06
N SER A 43 -11.55 -8.75 1.10
CA SER A 43 -12.53 -8.57 2.17
C SER A 43 -13.33 -9.85 2.38
N HIS A 44 -13.52 -10.25 3.63
CA HIS A 44 -14.17 -11.53 4.01
C HIS A 44 -13.58 -12.76 3.30
N ALA A 45 -12.24 -12.72 3.02
CA ALA A 45 -11.57 -13.76 2.26
C ALA A 45 -12.24 -14.04 0.89
N SER A 46 -12.86 -13.04 0.27
CA SER A 46 -13.64 -13.14 -0.98
C SER A 46 -14.78 -14.20 -0.92
N GLU A 47 -15.27 -14.57 0.26
CA GLU A 47 -16.38 -15.51 0.41
C GLU A 47 -17.73 -14.88 0.08
N GLN A 48 -17.80 -13.59 0.15
CA GLN A 48 -18.96 -12.77 -0.21
C GLN A 48 -18.54 -11.50 -0.95
N GLY A 49 -19.40 -10.99 -1.80
CA GLY A 49 -19.19 -9.70 -2.47
C GLY A 49 -19.18 -8.53 -1.47
N ILE A 50 -18.62 -7.41 -1.90
CA ILE A 50 -18.67 -6.17 -1.13
C ILE A 50 -20.14 -5.79 -0.89
N PRO A 51 -20.56 -5.51 0.36
CA PRO A 51 -21.96 -5.29 0.68
C PRO A 51 -22.50 -3.96 0.15
N ASP A 52 -23.76 -3.93 -0.24
CA ASP A 52 -24.50 -2.71 -0.54
C ASP A 52 -25.00 -2.06 0.76
N VAL A 53 -24.10 -1.26 1.36
CA VAL A 53 -24.38 -0.57 2.62
C VAL A 53 -25.41 0.53 2.42
N ARG A 54 -26.41 0.63 3.31
CA ARG A 54 -27.45 1.67 3.24
C ARG A 54 -26.86 3.07 3.46
N ASN A 55 -27.42 4.09 2.79
CA ASN A 55 -27.10 5.48 3.05
C ASN A 55 -27.69 5.93 4.40
N SER A 56 -26.86 6.39 5.32
CA SER A 56 -27.27 6.85 6.66
C SER A 56 -27.37 8.38 6.75
N VAL A 57 -26.58 9.08 5.94
CA VAL A 57 -26.59 10.53 5.86
C VAL A 57 -26.20 10.99 4.45
N TYR A 58 -26.74 12.12 4.02
CA TYR A 58 -26.43 12.79 2.77
C TYR A 58 -25.74 14.11 3.03
N VAL A 59 -24.71 14.41 2.23
CA VAL A 59 -23.99 15.69 2.24
C VAL A 59 -24.12 16.32 0.86
N GLU A 60 -24.74 17.48 0.82
CA GLU A 60 -24.85 18.30 -0.38
C GLU A 60 -23.54 19.05 -0.61
N CYS A 61 -23.14 19.17 -1.89
CA CYS A 61 -21.96 19.95 -2.24
C CYS A 61 -22.24 21.45 -2.06
N THR A 62 -21.32 22.13 -1.41
CA THR A 62 -21.39 23.58 -1.16
C THR A 62 -20.04 24.21 -1.49
N ASP A 63 -20.03 25.51 -1.77
CA ASP A 63 -18.82 26.27 -2.01
C ASP A 63 -17.92 26.35 -0.78
N GLY A 64 -16.61 26.46 -1.00
CA GLY A 64 -15.61 26.68 0.05
C GLY A 64 -14.99 25.39 0.58
N ASP A 65 -14.46 25.44 1.83
CA ASP A 65 -13.89 24.27 2.48
C ASP A 65 -14.98 23.36 3.06
N SER A 66 -15.02 22.16 2.55
CA SER A 66 -16.01 21.13 2.93
C SER A 66 -15.49 20.19 4.04
N HIS A 67 -14.24 20.35 4.51
CA HIS A 67 -13.67 19.44 5.48
C HIS A 67 -14.55 19.25 6.71
N ALA A 68 -14.97 20.35 7.35
CA ALA A 68 -15.74 20.28 8.60
C ALA A 68 -17.09 19.56 8.43
N VAL A 69 -17.82 19.79 7.33
CA VAL A 69 -19.10 19.14 7.07
C VAL A 69 -18.94 17.65 6.70
N LEU A 70 -17.91 17.31 5.94
CA LEU A 70 -17.61 15.92 5.59
C LEU A 70 -17.15 15.12 6.82
N GLN A 71 -16.21 15.65 7.60
CA GLN A 71 -15.76 14.99 8.83
C GLN A 71 -16.91 14.81 9.82
N ARG A 72 -17.75 15.84 10.01
CA ARG A 72 -18.95 15.74 10.85
C ARG A 72 -19.91 14.65 10.39
N ALA A 73 -20.08 14.47 9.09
CA ALA A 73 -20.91 13.39 8.55
C ALA A 73 -20.33 12.01 8.82
N ILE A 74 -19.02 11.84 8.64
CA ILE A 74 -18.28 10.62 9.01
C ILE A 74 -18.45 10.33 10.51
N ASP A 75 -18.27 11.33 11.36
CA ASP A 75 -18.35 11.18 12.81
C ASP A 75 -19.79 10.90 13.27
N TYR A 76 -20.77 11.50 12.60
CA TYR A 76 -22.18 11.16 12.84
C TYR A 76 -22.46 9.69 12.56
N VAL A 77 -22.06 9.17 11.38
CA VAL A 77 -22.24 7.75 11.05
C VAL A 77 -21.46 6.87 12.00
N SER A 78 -20.25 7.28 12.39
CA SER A 78 -19.42 6.61 13.39
C SER A 78 -20.13 6.44 14.75
N SER A 79 -21.02 7.37 15.11
CA SER A 79 -21.79 7.34 16.36
C SER A 79 -23.01 6.43 16.31
N LEU A 80 -23.45 6.00 15.13
CA LEU A 80 -24.64 5.14 14.97
C LEU A 80 -24.34 3.74 15.50
N LYS A 81 -25.40 3.05 15.97
CA LYS A 81 -25.27 1.65 16.33
C LYS A 81 -25.06 0.78 15.09
N PRO A 82 -24.06 -0.09 15.07
CA PRO A 82 -23.86 -1.02 13.94
C PRO A 82 -25.03 -1.99 13.82
N ASP A 83 -25.33 -2.40 12.61
CA ASP A 83 -26.25 -3.51 12.33
C ASP A 83 -25.62 -4.88 12.67
N LYS A 84 -26.33 -5.96 12.35
CA LYS A 84 -25.88 -7.33 12.60
C LYS A 84 -24.60 -7.73 11.84
N ASN A 85 -24.31 -7.01 10.75
CA ASN A 85 -23.13 -7.23 9.91
C ASN A 85 -21.96 -6.28 10.25
N GLY A 86 -22.08 -5.46 11.29
CA GLY A 86 -21.08 -4.50 11.70
C GLY A 86 -21.17 -3.12 10.99
N SER A 87 -22.07 -2.98 10.01
CA SER A 87 -22.22 -1.72 9.25
C SER A 87 -22.98 -0.67 10.04
N ARG A 88 -22.50 0.57 10.00
CA ARG A 88 -23.17 1.78 10.53
C ARG A 88 -23.84 2.58 9.42
N GLY A 89 -23.38 2.40 8.19
CA GLY A 89 -23.96 2.99 7.00
C GLY A 89 -22.99 3.83 6.19
N ALA A 90 -23.50 4.36 5.07
CA ALA A 90 -22.72 5.20 4.19
C ALA A 90 -23.04 6.69 4.40
N VAL A 91 -21.98 7.51 4.30
CA VAL A 91 -22.04 8.95 4.04
C VAL A 91 -22.15 9.10 2.53
N LEU A 92 -23.33 9.44 2.02
CA LEU A 92 -23.57 9.70 0.61
C LEU A 92 -23.26 11.16 0.29
N LEU A 93 -22.32 11.38 -0.63
CA LEU A 93 -21.98 12.71 -1.13
C LEU A 93 -22.74 13.00 -2.42
N GLY A 94 -23.30 14.19 -2.53
CA GLY A 94 -23.96 14.69 -3.72
C GLY A 94 -23.01 14.88 -4.90
N GLU A 95 -23.58 15.20 -6.06
CA GLU A 95 -22.78 15.58 -7.23
C GLU A 95 -22.12 16.93 -7.00
N GLY A 96 -20.88 17.10 -7.48
CA GLY A 96 -20.10 18.33 -7.37
C GLY A 96 -18.69 18.10 -6.86
N THR A 97 -17.95 19.19 -6.66
CA THR A 97 -16.56 19.18 -6.18
C THR A 97 -16.48 19.71 -4.76
N PHE A 98 -16.05 18.84 -3.86
CA PHE A 98 -15.80 19.13 -2.44
C PHE A 98 -14.33 19.45 -2.24
N TYR A 99 -14.01 20.68 -1.88
CA TYR A 99 -12.64 21.08 -1.54
C TYR A 99 -12.41 20.85 -0.06
N ILE A 100 -11.26 20.26 0.31
CA ILE A 100 -10.88 20.05 1.69
C ILE A 100 -9.44 20.55 1.95
N ASP A 101 -9.24 21.29 3.04
CA ASP A 101 -7.93 21.81 3.44
C ASP A 101 -7.21 20.90 4.42
N SER A 102 -7.93 19.98 5.05
CA SER A 102 -7.39 18.98 5.99
C SER A 102 -7.82 17.56 5.62
N PRO A 103 -7.07 16.52 6.03
CA PRO A 103 -7.39 15.14 5.70
C PRO A 103 -8.67 14.66 6.41
N LEU A 104 -9.45 13.82 5.73
CA LEU A 104 -10.57 13.11 6.34
C LEU A 104 -10.09 11.87 7.10
N ARG A 105 -10.81 11.49 8.17
CA ARG A 105 -10.48 10.32 8.97
C ARG A 105 -11.71 9.47 9.28
N ILE A 106 -11.59 8.17 9.01
CA ILE A 106 -12.52 7.14 9.47
C ILE A 106 -11.80 6.39 10.60
N THR A 107 -12.33 6.50 11.82
CA THR A 107 -11.76 5.92 13.04
C THR A 107 -12.73 4.99 13.77
N ALA A 108 -13.84 4.64 13.12
CA ALA A 108 -14.83 3.70 13.63
C ALA A 108 -15.21 2.68 12.55
N SER A 109 -15.40 1.42 12.95
CA SER A 109 -15.83 0.34 12.05
C SER A 109 -17.21 0.61 11.45
N GLY A 110 -17.48 0.08 10.26
CA GLY A 110 -18.79 0.09 9.65
C GLY A 110 -19.18 1.38 8.93
N VAL A 111 -18.22 2.24 8.62
CA VAL A 111 -18.44 3.54 7.96
C VAL A 111 -18.00 3.49 6.51
N VAL A 112 -18.88 3.87 5.60
CA VAL A 112 -18.59 3.95 4.16
C VAL A 112 -18.66 5.39 3.68
N LEU A 113 -17.68 5.86 2.93
CA LEU A 113 -17.71 7.12 2.18
C LEU A 113 -18.08 6.82 0.74
N ARG A 114 -19.21 7.35 0.27
CA ARG A 114 -19.77 7.04 -1.05
C ARG A 114 -20.07 8.31 -1.83
N GLY A 115 -19.58 8.41 -3.07
CA GLY A 115 -19.97 9.44 -4.03
C GLY A 115 -21.19 9.04 -4.86
N SER A 116 -21.75 10.01 -5.56
CA SER A 116 -22.85 9.82 -6.51
C SER A 116 -22.39 9.23 -7.87
N GLY A 117 -21.08 9.09 -8.07
CA GLY A 117 -20.48 8.50 -9.27
C GLY A 117 -19.07 9.01 -9.52
N ARG A 118 -18.25 8.19 -10.20
CA ARG A 118 -16.97 8.62 -10.75
C ARG A 118 -17.20 9.78 -11.73
N GLY A 119 -16.43 10.85 -11.60
CA GLY A 119 -16.63 12.07 -12.39
C GLY A 119 -17.88 12.91 -12.03
N LYS A 120 -18.75 12.43 -11.13
CA LYS A 120 -19.90 13.19 -10.62
C LYS A 120 -19.63 13.80 -9.26
N THR A 121 -19.02 13.03 -8.35
CA THR A 121 -18.57 13.50 -7.05
C THR A 121 -17.05 13.49 -7.04
N THR A 122 -16.44 14.65 -6.77
CA THR A 122 -14.99 14.78 -6.65
C THR A 122 -14.65 15.39 -5.29
N ILE A 123 -13.67 14.81 -4.59
CA ILE A 123 -13.03 15.45 -3.42
C ILE A 123 -11.64 15.89 -3.83
N VAL A 124 -11.35 17.19 -3.65
CA VAL A 124 -10.03 17.78 -3.94
C VAL A 124 -9.35 18.17 -2.63
N LYS A 125 -8.22 17.54 -2.32
CA LYS A 125 -7.38 17.92 -1.19
C LYS A 125 -6.49 19.09 -1.60
N ARG A 126 -6.61 20.20 -0.88
CA ARG A 126 -5.81 21.42 -1.07
C ARG A 126 -4.69 21.52 -0.04
N GLY A 127 -3.76 22.41 -0.30
CA GLY A 127 -2.68 22.74 0.63
C GLY A 127 -1.41 21.92 0.38
N VAL A 128 -0.40 22.17 1.23
CA VAL A 128 0.96 21.66 1.06
C VAL A 128 1.29 20.45 1.93
N ASP A 129 0.29 19.89 2.59
CA ASP A 129 0.45 18.69 3.40
C ASP A 129 0.70 17.47 2.50
N ARG A 130 1.83 16.79 2.73
CA ARG A 130 2.24 15.58 2.01
C ARG A 130 1.65 14.30 2.59
N GLY A 131 0.67 14.38 3.46
CA GLY A 131 -0.07 13.23 3.99
C GLY A 131 -1.10 12.67 3.01
N ALA A 132 -2.02 11.85 3.52
CA ALA A 132 -3.12 11.31 2.74
C ALA A 132 -4.35 12.23 2.75
N LEU A 133 -5.18 12.12 1.70
CA LEU A 133 -6.49 12.77 1.64
C LEU A 133 -7.45 12.14 2.66
N LEU A 134 -7.45 10.80 2.73
CA LEU A 134 -8.32 10.04 3.62
C LEU A 134 -7.52 8.96 4.38
N TYR A 135 -7.68 8.93 5.69
CA TYR A 135 -7.16 7.87 6.55
C TYR A 135 -8.30 6.96 7.03
N ILE A 136 -8.14 5.65 6.83
CA ILE A 136 -8.90 4.60 7.51
C ILE A 136 -7.93 3.98 8.50
N GLU A 137 -7.98 4.41 9.75
CA GLU A 137 -6.95 4.12 10.73
C GLU A 137 -7.54 3.65 12.05
N GLY A 138 -7.35 2.36 12.35
CA GLY A 138 -7.69 1.77 13.64
C GLY A 138 -6.63 2.04 14.69
N GLY A 139 -6.95 1.72 15.93
CA GLY A 139 -5.99 1.72 17.02
C GLY A 139 -5.14 0.44 17.04
N LEU A 140 -4.10 0.45 17.86
CA LEU A 140 -3.33 -0.73 18.19
C LEU A 140 -3.53 -1.07 19.68
N ARG A 141 -4.31 -2.14 19.94
CA ARG A 141 -4.58 -2.63 21.28
C ARG A 141 -4.54 -4.15 21.31
N MET A 142 -3.36 -4.69 21.58
CA MET A 142 -3.21 -6.14 21.73
C MET A 142 -3.85 -6.61 23.03
N ASN A 143 -4.64 -7.68 22.97
CA ASN A 143 -5.29 -8.27 24.16
C ASN A 143 -4.37 -9.23 24.95
N GLY A 144 -3.06 -9.22 24.63
CA GLY A 144 -2.05 -10.06 25.26
C GLY A 144 -2.23 -11.54 24.89
N GLY A 145 -1.28 -12.37 25.22
CA GLY A 145 -1.40 -13.79 24.98
C GLY A 145 -0.12 -14.56 25.26
N ASP A 146 -0.26 -15.87 25.37
CA ASP A 146 0.84 -16.78 25.58
C ASP A 146 1.61 -17.01 24.27
N THR A 147 2.91 -17.25 24.39
CA THR A 147 3.75 -17.66 23.27
C THR A 147 3.84 -19.19 23.27
N ILE A 148 3.57 -19.80 22.09
CA ILE A 148 3.60 -21.25 21.89
C ILE A 148 4.48 -21.56 20.69
N THR A 149 5.47 -22.45 20.87
CA THR A 149 6.42 -22.82 19.82
C THR A 149 5.74 -23.70 18.76
N ILE A 150 6.04 -23.42 17.48
CA ILE A 150 5.70 -24.30 16.36
C ILE A 150 6.81 -25.35 16.30
N VAL A 151 6.44 -26.64 16.36
CA VAL A 151 7.39 -27.76 16.41
C VAL A 151 7.48 -28.48 15.08
N GLY A 152 8.61 -29.15 14.84
CA GLY A 152 8.93 -29.85 13.61
C GLY A 152 10.22 -29.32 12.99
N GLU A 153 10.82 -30.09 12.10
CA GLU A 153 12.04 -29.68 11.40
C GLU A 153 11.72 -28.54 10.42
N LYS A 154 10.67 -28.71 9.63
CA LYS A 154 10.19 -27.70 8.64
C LYS A 154 8.66 -27.70 8.53
N THR A 155 8.13 -26.48 8.37
CA THR A 155 6.76 -26.24 7.88
C THR A 155 6.87 -25.40 6.62
N PHE A 156 6.53 -25.96 5.46
CA PHE A 156 6.73 -25.30 4.18
C PHE A 156 5.74 -24.16 3.93
N ALA A 157 6.16 -23.18 3.17
CA ALA A 157 5.27 -22.17 2.60
C ALA A 157 4.08 -22.85 1.89
N GLY A 158 2.88 -22.27 2.01
CA GLY A 158 1.64 -22.87 1.53
C GLY A 158 0.91 -23.71 2.56
N ALA A 159 1.54 -24.03 3.70
CA ALA A 159 0.90 -24.81 4.76
C ALA A 159 -0.18 -24.00 5.49
N THR A 160 -1.31 -24.67 5.75
CA THR A 160 -2.40 -24.18 6.61
C THR A 160 -2.51 -24.96 7.93
N THR A 161 -1.73 -26.01 8.09
CA THR A 161 -1.69 -26.82 9.32
C THR A 161 -0.36 -26.62 10.02
N LEU A 162 -0.40 -26.30 11.31
CA LEU A 162 0.77 -26.07 12.16
C LEU A 162 0.76 -27.05 13.33
N MET A 163 1.91 -27.64 13.60
CA MET A 163 2.15 -28.47 14.79
C MET A 163 2.73 -27.61 15.90
N LEU A 164 2.11 -27.58 17.05
CA LEU A 164 2.50 -26.78 18.20
C LEU A 164 3.07 -27.66 19.31
N GLU A 165 3.91 -27.09 20.14
CA GLU A 165 4.34 -27.73 21.39
C GLU A 165 3.13 -28.08 22.26
N SER A 166 2.15 -27.21 22.32
CA SER A 166 0.85 -27.43 22.95
C SER A 166 -0.22 -26.54 22.29
N ALA A 167 -1.32 -27.12 21.88
CA ALA A 167 -2.50 -26.35 21.43
C ALA A 167 -3.59 -26.24 22.52
N LYS A 168 -3.22 -26.52 23.75
CA LYS A 168 -4.17 -26.48 24.88
C LYS A 168 -4.75 -25.08 25.07
N GLY A 169 -6.07 -24.97 25.01
CA GLY A 169 -6.78 -23.69 25.15
C GLY A 169 -7.07 -22.97 23.83
N LEU A 170 -6.53 -23.46 22.71
CA LEU A 170 -6.89 -22.94 21.38
C LEU A 170 -8.14 -23.65 20.85
N GLN A 171 -9.02 -22.89 20.21
CA GLN A 171 -10.26 -23.39 19.60
C GLN A 171 -10.55 -22.69 18.28
N GLU A 172 -11.49 -23.22 17.52
CA GLU A 172 -11.99 -22.60 16.31
C GLU A 172 -12.50 -21.17 16.60
N GLY A 173 -12.13 -20.23 15.74
CA GLY A 173 -12.44 -18.80 15.85
C GLY A 173 -11.39 -17.98 16.60
N ASP A 174 -10.45 -18.60 17.30
CA ASP A 174 -9.38 -17.86 17.97
C ASP A 174 -8.48 -17.17 16.97
N ARG A 175 -8.14 -15.91 17.25
CA ARG A 175 -7.16 -15.16 16.46
C ARG A 175 -5.79 -15.25 17.10
N ILE A 176 -4.82 -15.56 16.26
CA ILE A 176 -3.42 -15.75 16.67
C ILE A 176 -2.50 -14.93 15.76
N ARG A 177 -1.34 -14.61 16.28
CA ARG A 177 -0.24 -14.02 15.50
C ARG A 177 0.88 -15.04 15.40
N ILE A 178 1.24 -15.41 14.17
CA ILE A 178 2.35 -16.31 13.89
C ILE A 178 3.56 -15.42 13.57
N ILE A 179 4.71 -15.76 14.15
CA ILE A 179 5.96 -15.01 13.97
C ILE A 179 7.04 -15.97 13.51
N ARG A 180 7.68 -15.62 12.41
CA ARG A 180 8.91 -16.22 11.93
C ARG A 180 10.05 -15.24 12.18
N PRO A 181 10.99 -15.54 13.08
CA PRO A 181 12.12 -14.67 13.35
C PRO A 181 13.10 -14.64 12.18
N SER A 182 13.72 -13.52 11.95
CA SER A 182 14.82 -13.36 11.01
C SER A 182 16.13 -13.50 11.76
N THR A 183 16.68 -14.71 11.78
CA THR A 183 17.96 -15.00 12.44
C THR A 183 19.14 -14.60 11.55
N ARG A 184 20.30 -14.41 12.15
CA ARG A 184 21.53 -14.10 11.44
C ARG A 184 21.89 -15.20 10.43
N GLU A 185 21.75 -16.46 10.83
CA GLU A 185 22.06 -17.63 10.02
C GLU A 185 21.19 -17.70 8.77
N TRP A 186 19.91 -17.34 8.90
CA TRP A 186 19.01 -17.25 7.75
C TRP A 186 19.39 -16.12 6.81
N ILE A 187 19.64 -14.92 7.34
CA ILE A 187 20.02 -13.74 6.55
C ILE A 187 21.32 -14.00 5.79
N GLU A 188 22.33 -14.61 6.45
CA GLU A 188 23.60 -14.98 5.83
C GLU A 188 23.42 -16.05 4.74
N SER A 189 22.51 -17.02 4.95
CA SER A 189 22.23 -18.05 3.93
C SER A 189 21.64 -17.48 2.62
N LEU A 190 21.00 -16.31 2.70
CA LEU A 190 20.44 -15.58 1.56
C LEU A 190 21.42 -14.56 0.96
N ASN A 191 22.64 -14.44 1.51
CA ASN A 191 23.61 -13.39 1.16
C ASN A 191 23.05 -11.96 1.32
N CYS A 192 22.18 -11.73 2.32
CA CYS A 192 21.55 -10.45 2.58
C CYS A 192 22.10 -9.71 3.80
N TYR A 193 23.08 -10.28 4.52
CA TYR A 193 23.69 -9.65 5.70
C TYR A 193 24.66 -8.54 5.33
N ASP A 194 25.43 -8.74 4.26
CA ASP A 194 26.40 -7.80 3.71
C ASP A 194 26.35 -7.87 2.18
N PHE A 195 26.02 -6.74 1.54
CA PHE A 195 25.98 -6.65 0.08
C PHE A 195 27.34 -6.29 -0.54
N GLY A 196 28.40 -6.26 0.26
CA GLY A 196 29.76 -5.95 -0.18
C GLY A 196 30.02 -4.44 -0.36
N GLY A 197 31.22 -4.13 -0.86
CA GLY A 197 31.60 -2.74 -1.13
C GLY A 197 31.75 -1.87 0.13
N GLY A 198 31.89 -2.45 1.31
CA GLY A 198 32.01 -1.72 2.58
C GLY A 198 30.69 -1.07 3.02
N LEU A 199 29.55 -1.69 2.71
CA LEU A 199 28.21 -1.16 2.97
C LEU A 199 27.35 -2.14 3.77
N ASP A 200 27.91 -2.68 4.80
CA ASP A 200 27.26 -3.58 5.75
C ASP A 200 25.99 -2.97 6.39
N TYR A 201 25.91 -1.65 6.44
CA TYR A 201 24.71 -0.94 6.91
C TYR A 201 23.49 -1.09 6.01
N THR A 202 23.65 -1.53 4.76
CA THR A 202 22.54 -1.81 3.84
C THR A 202 22.02 -3.23 3.94
N GLY A 203 22.79 -4.13 4.57
CA GLY A 203 22.38 -5.51 4.81
C GLY A 203 21.27 -5.63 5.82
N TRP A 204 20.57 -6.77 5.75
CA TRP A 204 19.54 -7.11 6.72
C TRP A 204 20.13 -7.41 8.09
N LYS A 205 19.45 -7.00 9.13
CA LYS A 205 19.85 -7.31 10.51
C LYS A 205 18.82 -8.23 11.17
N PRO A 206 19.24 -9.08 12.10
CA PRO A 206 18.31 -9.93 12.86
C PRO A 206 17.18 -9.13 13.48
N SER A 207 15.99 -9.67 13.44
CA SER A 207 14.72 -9.07 13.90
C SER A 207 14.18 -7.89 13.07
N ASP A 208 14.87 -7.43 12.03
CA ASP A 208 14.37 -6.35 11.17
C ASP A 208 13.45 -6.89 10.04
N ILE A 209 13.66 -8.14 9.65
CA ILE A 209 12.96 -8.84 8.58
C ILE A 209 12.03 -9.93 9.14
N ASP A 210 11.56 -9.79 10.36
CA ASP A 210 10.61 -10.72 10.96
C ASP A 210 9.29 -10.71 10.19
N ILE A 211 8.79 -11.92 9.88
CA ILE A 211 7.53 -12.09 9.15
C ILE A 211 6.44 -12.42 10.17
N THR A 212 5.35 -11.70 10.06
CA THR A 212 4.24 -11.79 11.01
C THR A 212 2.93 -12.00 10.28
N TRP A 213 2.24 -13.10 10.56
CA TRP A 213 0.91 -13.39 10.04
C TRP A 213 -0.13 -13.32 11.15
N ASP A 214 -1.20 -12.58 10.94
CA ASP A 214 -2.41 -12.65 11.75
C ASP A 214 -3.35 -13.67 11.09
N ARG A 215 -3.77 -14.69 11.83
CA ARG A 215 -4.58 -15.79 11.33
C ARG A 215 -5.71 -16.13 12.30
N THR A 216 -6.76 -16.73 11.77
CA THR A 216 -7.85 -17.32 12.56
C THR A 216 -7.70 -18.83 12.57
N VAL A 217 -7.81 -19.44 13.73
CA VAL A 217 -7.83 -20.90 13.88
C VAL A 217 -9.17 -21.43 13.35
N THR A 218 -9.13 -22.30 12.37
CA THR A 218 -10.33 -22.94 11.78
C THR A 218 -10.58 -24.33 12.33
N ALA A 219 -9.56 -24.97 12.89
CA ALA A 219 -9.69 -26.22 13.62
C ALA A 219 -8.52 -26.40 14.59
N ALA A 220 -8.78 -27.07 15.74
CA ALA A 220 -7.74 -27.48 16.69
C ALA A 220 -7.91 -28.97 17.01
N ASN A 221 -6.84 -29.76 16.87
CA ASN A 221 -6.89 -31.22 17.02
C ASN A 221 -5.61 -31.76 17.68
N GLY A 222 -5.66 -32.10 18.95
CA GLY A 222 -4.46 -32.45 19.71
C GLY A 222 -3.50 -31.26 19.81
N ASN A 223 -2.29 -31.45 19.29
CA ASN A 223 -1.29 -30.36 19.18
C ASN A 223 -1.23 -29.71 17.79
N SER A 224 -2.19 -30.03 16.91
CA SER A 224 -2.28 -29.45 15.57
C SER A 224 -3.36 -28.41 15.50
N ILE A 225 -3.09 -27.28 14.84
CA ILE A 225 -4.10 -26.30 14.47
C ILE A 225 -4.14 -26.12 12.96
N THR A 226 -5.33 -25.81 12.44
CA THR A 226 -5.53 -25.37 11.06
C THR A 226 -5.86 -23.88 11.09
N ILE A 227 -5.34 -23.12 10.15
CA ILE A 227 -5.50 -21.66 10.02
C ILE A 227 -6.21 -21.29 8.72
N ASP A 228 -6.87 -20.14 8.70
CA ASP A 228 -7.73 -19.64 7.64
C ASP A 228 -7.00 -19.28 6.33
N ALA A 229 -5.70 -19.03 6.39
CA ALA A 229 -4.87 -18.76 5.21
C ALA A 229 -3.45 -19.30 5.41
N PRO A 230 -2.74 -19.67 4.32
CA PRO A 230 -1.42 -20.28 4.44
C PRO A 230 -0.37 -19.32 5.01
N ILE A 231 0.67 -19.89 5.62
CA ILE A 231 1.95 -19.19 5.82
C ILE A 231 2.65 -19.06 4.47
N THR A 232 3.35 -17.97 4.27
CA THR A 232 3.94 -17.64 2.95
C THR A 232 5.45 -17.76 2.89
N THR A 233 6.06 -18.12 4.01
CA THR A 233 7.51 -18.38 4.12
C THR A 233 7.72 -19.63 4.94
N THR A 234 8.63 -20.47 4.50
CA THR A 234 8.97 -21.73 5.20
C THR A 234 9.52 -21.44 6.59
N LEU A 235 8.94 -22.12 7.60
CA LEU A 235 9.48 -22.16 8.95
C LEU A 235 10.48 -23.34 9.01
N ASP A 236 11.74 -23.04 9.24
CA ASP A 236 12.82 -24.03 9.35
C ASP A 236 13.47 -23.90 10.74
N ALA A 237 13.47 -24.99 11.51
CA ALA A 237 14.04 -25.03 12.85
C ALA A 237 15.52 -24.62 12.86
N LYS A 238 16.25 -24.91 11.78
CA LYS A 238 17.65 -24.49 11.59
C LYS A 238 17.80 -22.96 11.65
N TYR A 239 16.77 -22.23 11.25
CA TYR A 239 16.77 -20.77 11.19
C TYR A 239 15.83 -20.13 12.23
N GLY A 240 15.58 -20.82 13.32
CA GLY A 240 14.77 -20.33 14.43
C GLY A 240 13.29 -20.72 14.37
N GLY A 241 12.86 -21.49 13.34
CA GLY A 241 11.49 -22.00 13.23
C GLY A 241 10.44 -20.91 13.25
N GLY A 242 9.47 -21.04 14.13
CA GLY A 242 8.42 -20.05 14.34
C GLY A 242 7.67 -20.30 15.64
N TYR A 243 6.89 -19.31 16.04
CA TYR A 243 6.02 -19.41 17.22
C TYR A 243 4.74 -18.63 17.01
N ILE A 244 3.71 -18.96 17.76
CA ILE A 244 2.47 -18.20 17.79
C ILE A 244 2.40 -17.38 19.08
N VAL A 245 1.74 -16.22 18.99
CA VAL A 245 1.26 -15.44 20.12
C VAL A 245 -0.25 -15.48 20.07
N THR A 246 -0.89 -15.94 21.15
CA THR A 246 -2.34 -15.96 21.27
C THR A 246 -2.82 -14.51 21.48
N GLY A 247 -3.93 -14.14 20.84
CA GLY A 247 -4.46 -12.79 20.90
C GLY A 247 -4.32 -12.01 19.59
N HIS A 248 -5.00 -10.87 19.56
CA HIS A 248 -5.08 -10.01 18.37
C HIS A 248 -5.25 -8.54 18.72
N ASN A 249 -5.20 -7.68 17.70
CA ASN A 249 -5.53 -6.27 17.86
C ASN A 249 -7.04 -6.07 18.02
N THR A 250 -7.50 -5.61 19.19
CA THR A 250 -8.92 -5.38 19.50
C THR A 250 -9.42 -3.98 19.09
N ALA A 251 -8.55 -3.11 18.63
CA ALA A 251 -8.88 -1.77 18.17
C ALA A 251 -8.76 -1.61 16.64
N GLU A 252 -8.64 -2.73 15.94
CA GLU A 252 -8.67 -2.82 14.49
C GLU A 252 -10.03 -2.38 13.94
N LEU A 253 -10.05 -1.63 12.83
CA LEU A 253 -11.29 -1.28 12.13
C LEU A 253 -11.75 -2.42 11.22
N THR A 254 -13.07 -2.52 11.05
CA THR A 254 -13.69 -3.47 10.10
C THR A 254 -14.85 -2.81 9.37
N GLU A 255 -15.25 -3.37 8.22
CA GLU A 255 -16.43 -2.93 7.46
C GLU A 255 -16.40 -1.46 7.03
N CYS A 256 -15.20 -0.92 6.75
CA CYS A 256 -15.05 0.43 6.23
C CYS A 256 -14.84 0.41 4.72
N GLY A 257 -15.42 1.39 4.02
CA GLY A 257 -15.32 1.46 2.57
C GLY A 257 -15.22 2.87 2.01
N VAL A 258 -14.59 2.97 0.82
CA VAL A 258 -14.59 4.17 -0.03
C VAL A 258 -15.03 3.76 -1.41
N GLU A 259 -16.07 4.41 -1.95
CA GLU A 259 -16.64 3.92 -3.19
C GLU A 259 -17.30 4.97 -4.07
N ASN A 260 -17.24 4.72 -5.40
CA ASN A 260 -18.00 5.42 -6.43
C ASN A 260 -17.75 6.94 -6.45
N ILE A 261 -16.49 7.35 -6.43
CA ILE A 261 -16.05 8.74 -6.24
C ILE A 261 -14.76 9.03 -7.01
N THR A 262 -14.48 10.31 -7.28
CA THR A 262 -13.18 10.79 -7.76
C THR A 262 -12.44 11.48 -6.61
N LEU A 263 -11.17 11.18 -6.42
CA LEU A 263 -10.27 11.82 -5.46
C LEU A 263 -9.14 12.51 -6.21
N GLU A 264 -8.87 13.76 -5.87
CA GLU A 264 -7.83 14.57 -6.54
C GLU A 264 -6.96 15.31 -5.51
N SER A 265 -5.71 15.53 -5.88
CA SER A 265 -4.80 16.44 -5.17
C SER A 265 -4.64 17.73 -5.96
N GLU A 266 -4.91 18.88 -5.31
CA GLU A 266 -4.48 20.16 -5.87
C GLU A 266 -2.95 20.22 -5.88
N HIS A 267 -2.36 20.73 -6.95
CA HIS A 267 -0.90 20.83 -7.12
C HIS A 267 -0.52 22.09 -7.88
N ASN A 268 0.76 22.42 -7.87
CA ASN A 268 1.29 23.54 -8.64
C ASN A 268 1.47 23.17 -10.12
N THR A 269 0.54 23.58 -10.96
CA THR A 269 0.54 23.29 -12.41
C THR A 269 1.73 23.87 -13.18
N TRP A 270 2.47 24.82 -12.61
CA TRP A 270 3.68 25.38 -13.19
C TRP A 270 4.93 24.54 -12.94
N ASN A 271 4.89 23.64 -11.96
CA ASN A 271 5.95 22.70 -11.70
C ASN A 271 5.49 21.30 -12.12
N PRO A 272 6.04 20.72 -13.20
CA PRO A 272 5.62 19.41 -13.70
C PRO A 272 5.98 18.26 -12.76
N LYS A 273 6.73 18.54 -11.70
CA LYS A 273 7.17 17.57 -10.68
C LYS A 273 6.93 18.11 -9.28
N ASP A 274 5.83 18.81 -9.09
CA ASP A 274 5.45 19.32 -7.79
C ASP A 274 5.31 18.20 -6.76
N GLU A 275 5.74 18.45 -5.54
CA GLU A 275 5.60 17.52 -4.42
C GLU A 275 5.05 18.20 -3.16
N ASP A 276 4.85 19.53 -3.20
CA ASP A 276 4.29 20.29 -2.09
C ASP A 276 2.74 20.24 -2.13
N HIS A 277 2.20 19.01 -2.15
CA HIS A 277 0.76 18.74 -2.16
C HIS A 277 0.47 17.36 -1.57
N CYS A 278 -0.79 16.92 -1.58
CA CYS A 278 -1.20 15.62 -1.04
C CYS A 278 -0.53 14.45 -1.77
N TRP A 279 0.07 13.52 -1.01
CA TRP A 279 0.82 12.41 -1.58
C TRP A 279 -0.01 11.16 -1.79
N ASP A 280 -0.76 10.73 -0.79
CA ASP A 280 -1.57 9.52 -0.88
C ASP A 280 -3.06 9.87 -0.91
N ALA A 281 -3.85 9.18 -1.74
CA ALA A 281 -5.29 9.40 -1.71
C ALA A 281 -5.93 8.69 -0.53
N ILE A 282 -5.68 7.40 -0.37
CA ILE A 282 -6.25 6.59 0.71
C ILE A 282 -5.12 5.86 1.43
N TRP A 283 -5.02 6.07 2.75
CA TRP A 283 -4.14 5.37 3.65
C TRP A 283 -4.96 4.46 4.56
N VAL A 284 -4.62 3.18 4.60
CA VAL A 284 -5.30 2.20 5.45
C VAL A 284 -4.31 1.58 6.40
N ASP A 285 -4.58 1.63 7.70
CA ASP A 285 -3.78 0.99 8.74
C ASP A 285 -4.63 0.44 9.87
N ASN A 286 -4.18 -0.62 10.52
CA ASN A 286 -4.92 -1.30 11.59
C ASN A 286 -6.39 -1.57 11.20
N ALA A 287 -6.59 -2.17 10.03
CA ALA A 287 -7.91 -2.41 9.46
C ALA A 287 -8.01 -3.78 8.78
N ARG A 288 -9.19 -4.37 8.83
CA ARG A 288 -9.52 -5.67 8.25
C ARG A 288 -10.92 -5.66 7.64
N ASP A 289 -11.14 -6.48 6.61
CA ASP A 289 -12.44 -6.59 5.93
C ASP A 289 -12.97 -5.24 5.46
N CYS A 290 -12.10 -4.44 4.84
CA CYS A 290 -12.42 -3.13 4.30
C CYS A 290 -12.25 -3.12 2.76
N TRP A 291 -12.75 -2.06 2.11
CA TRP A 291 -12.69 -1.99 0.64
C TRP A 291 -12.55 -0.59 0.08
N VAL A 292 -12.01 -0.56 -1.14
CA VAL A 292 -12.00 0.61 -2.03
C VAL A 292 -12.52 0.13 -3.39
N ARG A 293 -13.65 0.66 -3.87
CA ARG A 293 -14.21 0.24 -5.16
C ARG A 293 -14.69 1.40 -6.01
N ARG A 294 -14.46 1.33 -7.33
CA ARG A 294 -14.91 2.32 -8.30
C ARG A 294 -14.47 3.74 -7.94
N VAL A 295 -13.17 3.91 -7.71
CA VAL A 295 -12.56 5.21 -7.38
C VAL A 295 -11.60 5.61 -8.49
N ASP A 296 -11.73 6.87 -8.96
CA ASP A 296 -10.73 7.49 -9.82
C ASP A 296 -9.80 8.35 -8.96
N PHE A 297 -8.50 8.21 -9.18
CA PHE A 297 -7.46 8.95 -8.46
C PHE A 297 -6.67 9.81 -9.43
N ARG A 298 -6.45 11.10 -9.09
CA ARG A 298 -5.70 12.01 -9.95
C ARG A 298 -4.74 12.88 -9.17
N TYR A 299 -3.56 13.08 -9.73
CA TYR A 299 -2.53 14.02 -9.29
C TYR A 299 -1.85 13.70 -7.95
N PHE A 300 -1.97 12.51 -7.42
CA PHE A 300 -1.26 12.11 -6.19
C PHE A 300 0.23 11.86 -6.48
N ALA A 301 1.09 12.31 -5.58
CA ALA A 301 2.55 12.15 -5.71
C ALA A 301 3.03 10.75 -5.35
N GLY A 302 2.35 10.10 -4.41
CA GLY A 302 2.65 8.78 -3.87
C GLY A 302 1.69 7.71 -4.36
N SER A 303 0.71 7.35 -3.54
CA SER A 303 -0.17 6.21 -3.79
C SER A 303 -1.63 6.61 -3.98
N ALA A 304 -2.33 5.92 -4.88
CA ALA A 304 -3.78 5.91 -4.92
C ALA A 304 -4.35 5.18 -3.70
N VAL A 305 -3.80 3.99 -3.40
CA VAL A 305 -4.15 3.22 -2.20
C VAL A 305 -2.89 2.69 -1.55
N ASN A 306 -2.68 3.02 -0.28
CA ASN A 306 -1.53 2.65 0.51
C ASN A 306 -1.97 1.79 1.71
N LEU A 307 -1.85 0.47 1.57
CA LEU A 307 -2.22 -0.50 2.60
C LEU A 307 -1.02 -0.79 3.49
N GLN A 308 -1.10 -0.44 4.77
CA GLN A 308 -0.01 -0.57 5.72
C GLN A 308 0.13 -1.99 6.29
N LYS A 309 1.21 -2.24 7.05
CA LYS A 309 1.60 -3.58 7.55
C LYS A 309 0.52 -4.22 8.43
N GLN A 310 -0.25 -3.44 9.16
CA GLN A 310 -1.30 -3.94 10.05
C GLN A 310 -2.67 -4.02 9.36
N THR A 311 -2.70 -4.22 8.05
CA THR A 311 -3.93 -4.46 7.28
C THR A 311 -4.06 -5.91 6.88
N SER A 312 -5.28 -6.40 6.88
CA SER A 312 -5.60 -7.75 6.40
C SER A 312 -6.95 -7.78 5.71
N ARG A 313 -7.10 -8.64 4.68
CA ARG A 313 -8.37 -8.89 4.00
C ARG A 313 -9.01 -7.58 3.48
N ILE A 314 -8.23 -6.83 2.69
CA ILE A 314 -8.69 -5.60 2.03
C ILE A 314 -8.91 -5.88 0.54
N THR A 315 -10.04 -5.42 -0.01
CA THR A 315 -10.31 -5.44 -1.46
C THR A 315 -10.19 -4.03 -2.04
N VAL A 316 -9.38 -3.90 -3.09
CA VAL A 316 -9.33 -2.71 -3.96
C VAL A 316 -9.76 -3.14 -5.35
N GLU A 317 -10.87 -2.60 -5.87
CA GLU A 317 -11.40 -3.06 -7.16
C GLU A 317 -12.00 -1.95 -8.02
N ASP A 318 -11.94 -2.15 -9.34
CA ASP A 318 -12.54 -1.29 -10.33
C ASP A 318 -12.07 0.17 -10.22
N CYS A 319 -10.77 0.37 -9.96
CA CYS A 319 -10.17 1.67 -9.69
C CYS A 319 -9.23 2.10 -10.82
N ILE A 320 -9.16 3.42 -11.06
CA ILE A 320 -8.29 4.01 -12.08
C ILE A 320 -7.46 5.11 -11.43
N ALA A 321 -6.12 5.01 -11.54
CA ALA A 321 -5.20 6.04 -11.10
C ALA A 321 -4.48 6.65 -12.30
N SER A 322 -4.45 7.98 -12.39
CA SER A 322 -3.89 8.68 -13.52
C SER A 322 -3.22 10.00 -13.14
N GLU A 323 -2.38 10.50 -14.04
CA GLU A 323 -1.71 11.80 -13.94
C GLU A 323 -0.98 12.03 -12.60
N PRO A 324 -0.17 11.09 -12.10
CA PRO A 324 0.56 11.29 -10.85
C PRO A 324 1.51 12.48 -10.97
N MET A 325 1.62 13.30 -9.91
CA MET A 325 2.40 14.53 -9.92
C MET A 325 3.50 14.46 -8.87
N SER A 326 4.74 14.20 -9.29
CA SER A 326 5.92 14.14 -8.41
C SER A 326 7.21 14.09 -9.22
N GLU A 327 8.35 14.16 -8.56
CA GLU A 327 9.63 13.73 -9.13
C GLU A 327 9.54 12.26 -9.57
N ILE A 328 10.48 11.84 -10.44
CA ILE A 328 10.61 10.46 -10.90
C ILE A 328 11.84 9.85 -10.20
N GLY A 329 11.61 8.99 -9.24
CA GLY A 329 12.66 8.31 -8.47
C GLY A 329 12.29 8.08 -7.01
N GLY A 330 13.10 7.31 -6.32
CA GLY A 330 12.82 6.92 -4.94
C GLY A 330 11.49 6.16 -4.80
N TRP A 331 10.87 6.23 -3.64
CA TRP A 331 9.59 5.55 -3.37
C TRP A 331 8.34 6.37 -3.75
N ARG A 332 8.44 7.17 -4.81
CA ARG A 332 7.34 7.94 -5.37
C ARG A 332 6.49 7.07 -6.28
N ARG A 333 5.24 7.46 -6.49
CA ARG A 333 4.31 6.81 -7.42
C ARG A 333 4.26 5.28 -7.27
N GLY A 334 4.26 4.79 -6.03
CA GLY A 334 3.87 3.42 -5.71
C GLY A 334 2.35 3.36 -5.65
N VAL A 335 1.69 3.19 -6.82
CA VAL A 335 0.31 3.59 -7.03
C VAL A 335 -0.67 2.76 -6.21
N PHE A 336 -0.66 1.45 -6.40
CA PHE A 336 -1.44 0.51 -5.58
C PHE A 336 -0.46 -0.35 -4.78
N ILE A 337 -0.25 0.00 -3.51
CA ILE A 337 0.77 -0.65 -2.68
C ILE A 337 0.17 -1.37 -1.49
N THR A 338 0.64 -2.60 -1.25
CA THR A 338 0.31 -3.36 -0.04
C THR A 338 1.57 -3.76 0.74
N ARG A 339 1.52 -3.58 2.05
CA ARG A 339 2.44 -4.14 3.05
C ARG A 339 1.73 -5.12 3.97
N GLY A 340 0.45 -5.31 3.73
CA GLY A 340 -0.46 -6.13 4.52
C GLY A 340 -0.45 -7.61 4.14
N GLN A 341 -1.53 -8.26 4.47
CA GLN A 341 -1.75 -9.68 4.23
C GLN A 341 -3.18 -9.95 3.77
N GLN A 342 -3.36 -10.99 2.95
CA GLN A 342 -4.66 -11.36 2.36
C GLN A 342 -5.33 -10.16 1.64
N THR A 343 -4.55 -9.30 1.00
CA THR A 343 -5.08 -8.17 0.23
C THR A 343 -5.34 -8.59 -1.22
N LEU A 344 -6.43 -8.09 -1.79
CA LEU A 344 -6.83 -8.29 -3.17
C LEU A 344 -6.93 -6.93 -3.88
N ILE A 345 -6.10 -6.74 -4.89
CA ILE A 345 -6.16 -5.59 -5.78
C ILE A 345 -6.56 -6.13 -7.15
N GLN A 346 -7.76 -5.80 -7.62
CA GLN A 346 -8.30 -6.40 -8.83
C GLN A 346 -8.99 -5.40 -9.75
N ARG A 347 -8.87 -5.63 -11.06
CA ARG A 347 -9.44 -4.77 -12.09
C ARG A 347 -9.10 -3.30 -11.84
N CYS A 348 -7.79 -3.04 -11.71
CA CYS A 348 -7.27 -1.69 -11.50
C CYS A 348 -6.37 -1.27 -12.64
N VAL A 349 -6.44 0.00 -13.04
CA VAL A 349 -5.59 0.62 -14.05
C VAL A 349 -4.74 1.70 -13.39
N SER A 350 -3.44 1.68 -13.69
CA SER A 350 -2.48 2.70 -13.24
C SER A 350 -1.79 3.30 -14.45
N ARG A 351 -1.67 4.62 -14.51
CA ARG A 351 -0.98 5.35 -15.59
C ARG A 351 0.19 6.14 -15.05
N LYS A 352 1.35 5.98 -15.69
CA LYS A 352 2.59 6.70 -15.38
C LYS A 352 3.10 6.49 -13.94
N GLY A 353 2.79 5.32 -13.36
CA GLY A 353 3.36 4.90 -12.09
C GLY A 353 4.85 4.58 -12.21
N ILE A 354 5.61 4.71 -11.11
CA ILE A 354 6.96 4.15 -11.03
C ILE A 354 6.85 2.69 -10.59
N HIS A 355 5.92 2.41 -9.67
CA HIS A 355 5.60 1.07 -9.20
C HIS A 355 4.07 0.95 -9.19
N ASP A 356 3.49 0.56 -10.33
CA ASP A 356 2.03 0.57 -10.51
C ASP A 356 1.32 -0.35 -9.54
N PHE A 357 1.81 -1.60 -9.41
CA PHE A 357 1.30 -2.62 -8.50
C PHE A 357 2.44 -3.12 -7.64
N ALA A 358 2.44 -2.71 -6.38
CA ALA A 358 3.58 -2.88 -5.50
C ALA A 358 3.25 -3.60 -4.20
N ALA A 359 4.24 -4.33 -3.70
CA ALA A 359 4.24 -4.85 -2.33
C ALA A 359 5.57 -4.49 -1.67
N GLY A 360 5.76 -4.84 -0.40
CA GLY A 360 7.08 -4.70 0.18
C GLY A 360 7.14 -4.69 1.68
N PHE A 361 8.35 -4.53 2.17
CA PHE A 361 8.66 -4.38 3.61
C PHE A 361 8.07 -5.53 4.45
N CYS A 362 8.41 -6.76 4.06
CA CYS A 362 7.94 -7.99 4.71
C CYS A 362 6.42 -8.13 4.68
N ALA A 363 5.77 -7.72 3.56
CA ALA A 363 4.35 -8.02 3.37
C ALA A 363 4.12 -9.53 3.51
N ALA A 364 3.37 -9.90 4.55
CA ALA A 364 3.31 -11.30 4.97
C ALA A 364 2.50 -12.17 4.00
N GLY A 365 1.55 -11.60 3.27
CA GLY A 365 0.71 -12.33 2.31
C GLY A 365 -0.20 -13.42 2.92
N PRO A 366 -0.84 -14.25 2.06
CA PRO A 366 -0.85 -14.11 0.61
C PRO A 366 -1.45 -12.77 0.19
N ASN A 367 -1.01 -12.21 -0.95
CA ASN A 367 -1.60 -11.01 -1.54
C ASN A 367 -1.76 -11.23 -3.04
N ALA A 368 -2.86 -10.74 -3.63
CA ALA A 368 -3.16 -10.96 -5.03
C ALA A 368 -3.41 -9.65 -5.80
N PHE A 369 -2.79 -9.54 -6.96
CA PHE A 369 -3.05 -8.53 -7.98
C PHE A 369 -3.68 -9.26 -9.16
N VAL A 370 -4.95 -8.98 -9.46
CA VAL A 370 -5.74 -9.77 -10.40
C VAL A 370 -6.35 -8.88 -11.48
N GLN A 371 -6.01 -9.15 -12.74
CA GLN A 371 -6.49 -8.36 -13.88
C GLN A 371 -6.16 -6.87 -13.72
N CYS A 372 -4.88 -6.56 -13.58
CA CYS A 372 -4.39 -5.19 -13.40
C CYS A 372 -3.58 -4.74 -14.62
N GLU A 373 -3.66 -3.46 -14.95
CA GLU A 373 -2.98 -2.88 -16.11
C GLU A 373 -2.20 -1.63 -15.73
N GLY A 374 -0.87 -1.66 -15.91
CA GLY A 374 0.03 -0.51 -15.82
C GLY A 374 0.27 0.03 -17.22
N GLU A 375 -0.10 1.29 -17.48
CA GLU A 375 0.06 1.97 -18.76
C GLU A 375 1.14 3.05 -18.64
N GLU A 376 2.05 3.13 -19.61
CA GLU A 376 3.18 4.08 -19.61
C GLU A 376 4.03 3.99 -18.31
N SER A 377 4.26 2.79 -17.82
CA SER A 377 4.97 2.53 -16.56
C SER A 377 6.39 3.04 -16.59
N LEU A 378 6.85 3.70 -15.53
CA LEU A 378 8.17 4.33 -15.43
C LEU A 378 9.19 3.49 -14.65
N GLY A 379 8.74 2.40 -14.03
CA GLY A 379 9.57 1.47 -13.29
C GLY A 379 8.85 0.13 -13.10
N PHE A 380 9.47 -0.80 -12.39
CA PHE A 380 8.94 -2.16 -12.27
C PHE A 380 7.75 -2.27 -11.31
N SER A 381 6.83 -3.19 -11.61
CA SER A 381 5.83 -3.70 -10.66
C SER A 381 6.36 -4.95 -9.93
N GLY A 382 6.00 -5.12 -8.66
CA GLY A 382 6.51 -6.17 -7.78
C GLY A 382 6.76 -5.65 -6.37
N SER A 383 7.61 -6.29 -5.58
CA SER A 383 7.96 -5.75 -4.28
C SER A 383 9.07 -4.71 -4.38
N ILE A 384 8.82 -3.54 -3.79
CA ILE A 384 9.79 -2.44 -3.65
C ILE A 384 10.53 -2.47 -2.30
N GLY A 385 10.25 -3.45 -1.48
CA GLY A 385 10.90 -3.66 -0.18
C GLY A 385 11.26 -5.12 0.03
N SER A 386 11.96 -5.39 1.11
CA SER A 386 12.47 -6.72 1.45
C SER A 386 11.36 -7.73 1.64
N TRP A 387 11.57 -8.94 1.14
CA TRP A 387 10.87 -10.18 1.46
C TRP A 387 9.34 -10.09 1.54
N ALA A 388 8.68 -9.54 0.53
CA ALA A 388 7.24 -9.76 0.39
C ALA A 388 7.01 -11.19 -0.11
N ALA A 389 6.23 -11.98 0.62
CA ALA A 389 6.07 -13.40 0.31
C ALA A 389 4.63 -13.76 -0.03
N GLY A 390 4.47 -14.73 -0.94
CA GLY A 390 3.15 -15.19 -1.36
C GLY A 390 2.39 -14.14 -2.18
N LEU A 391 3.06 -13.48 -3.12
CA LEU A 391 2.42 -12.60 -4.09
C LEU A 391 1.88 -13.42 -5.26
N LEU A 392 0.66 -13.13 -5.67
CA LEU A 392 0.10 -13.56 -6.94
C LEU A 392 -0.07 -12.35 -7.87
N PHE A 393 0.57 -12.39 -9.03
CA PHE A 393 0.26 -11.53 -10.16
C PHE A 393 -0.51 -12.38 -11.18
N ASP A 394 -1.80 -12.12 -11.36
CA ASP A 394 -2.72 -12.92 -12.16
C ASP A 394 -3.36 -12.05 -13.27
N ILE A 395 -2.97 -12.25 -14.49
CA ILE A 395 -3.36 -11.42 -15.64
C ILE A 395 -2.95 -9.94 -15.40
N VAL A 396 -1.71 -9.72 -14.98
CA VAL A 396 -1.16 -8.37 -14.83
C VAL A 396 -0.35 -8.00 -16.06
N ASN A 397 -0.69 -6.87 -16.66
CA ASN A 397 -0.02 -6.34 -17.84
C ASN A 397 0.69 -5.04 -17.47
N ILE A 398 1.99 -4.96 -17.73
CA ILE A 398 2.80 -3.77 -17.48
C ILE A 398 3.35 -3.27 -18.81
N ASP A 399 2.80 -2.19 -19.34
CA ASP A 399 3.28 -1.56 -20.56
C ASP A 399 4.43 -0.59 -20.25
N GLY A 400 5.52 -0.78 -20.99
CA GLY A 400 6.72 0.04 -20.89
C GLY A 400 7.75 -0.38 -19.84
N ASN A 401 7.43 -1.34 -18.94
CA ASN A 401 8.35 -1.77 -17.88
C ASN A 401 8.16 -3.24 -17.45
N ASP A 402 8.73 -3.59 -16.31
CA ASP A 402 9.00 -4.96 -15.87
C ASP A 402 8.05 -5.43 -14.74
N ILE A 403 7.92 -6.77 -14.62
CA ILE A 403 7.46 -7.40 -13.36
C ILE A 403 8.67 -8.07 -12.71
N CYS A 404 8.92 -7.79 -11.42
CA CYS A 404 10.21 -8.05 -10.81
C CYS A 404 10.12 -8.85 -9.50
N PHE A 405 10.56 -10.13 -9.56
CA PHE A 405 10.79 -11.02 -8.43
C PHE A 405 12.26 -11.41 -8.45
N LYS A 406 13.13 -10.72 -7.70
CA LYS A 406 14.57 -10.98 -7.68
C LYS A 406 15.28 -10.42 -6.46
N ASN A 407 16.57 -10.69 -6.34
CA ASN A 407 17.43 -9.97 -5.40
C ASN A 407 17.74 -8.58 -5.98
N LEU A 408 17.34 -7.54 -5.27
CA LEU A 408 17.60 -6.13 -5.59
C LEU A 408 18.82 -5.56 -4.86
N GLU A 409 19.52 -6.41 -4.10
CA GLU A 409 20.75 -6.06 -3.39
C GLU A 409 20.61 -4.76 -2.57
N GLN A 410 21.39 -3.76 -2.89
CA GLN A 410 21.47 -2.48 -2.19
C GLN A 410 20.33 -1.51 -2.52
N PHE A 411 19.42 -1.84 -3.48
CA PHE A 411 18.32 -0.97 -3.85
C PHE A 411 17.54 -0.53 -2.62
N GLN A 412 17.24 0.75 -2.52
CA GLN A 412 16.43 1.35 -1.45
C GLN A 412 16.75 0.84 -0.03
N PHE A 413 17.97 1.01 0.46
CA PHE A 413 18.47 0.54 1.78
C PHE A 413 18.77 -0.93 1.92
N GLY A 414 19.13 -1.60 0.85
CA GLY A 414 19.38 -3.01 0.92
C GLY A 414 18.09 -3.81 0.96
N THR A 415 17.26 -3.65 -0.05
CA THR A 415 16.05 -4.46 -0.24
C THR A 415 16.39 -5.95 -0.24
N GLY A 416 17.53 -6.33 -0.80
CA GLY A 416 17.91 -7.73 -0.90
C GLY A 416 16.90 -8.51 -1.74
N TRP A 417 16.56 -9.72 -1.33
CA TRP A 417 15.48 -10.48 -1.95
C TRP A 417 14.14 -9.77 -1.72
N ASN A 418 13.56 -9.25 -2.82
CA ASN A 418 12.31 -8.50 -2.73
C ASN A 418 11.08 -9.40 -2.57
N THR A 419 11.12 -10.62 -3.14
CA THR A 419 10.00 -11.56 -3.07
C THR A 419 10.47 -12.99 -2.80
N ALA A 420 9.55 -13.80 -2.26
CA ALA A 420 9.69 -15.24 -2.13
C ALA A 420 8.32 -15.93 -2.28
N ASN A 421 8.30 -17.19 -2.71
CA ASN A 421 7.07 -18.01 -2.81
C ASN A 421 5.94 -17.30 -3.59
N SER A 422 6.29 -16.60 -4.65
CA SER A 422 5.41 -15.73 -5.42
C SER A 422 5.16 -16.28 -6.82
N MET A 423 4.05 -15.90 -7.44
CA MET A 423 3.63 -16.43 -8.73
C MET A 423 3.18 -15.37 -9.70
N MET A 424 3.57 -15.52 -10.97
CA MET A 424 3.04 -14.80 -12.13
C MET A 424 2.18 -15.77 -12.95
N TRP A 425 0.92 -15.42 -13.18
CA TRP A 425 -0.01 -16.22 -13.98
C TRP A 425 -0.53 -15.37 -15.15
N GLN A 426 -0.15 -15.77 -16.37
CA GLN A 426 -0.54 -15.08 -17.62
C GLN A 426 -0.25 -13.56 -17.59
N CYS A 427 0.91 -13.20 -17.07
CA CYS A 427 1.38 -11.81 -17.00
C CYS A 427 2.13 -11.40 -18.26
N THR A 428 2.12 -10.10 -18.55
CA THR A 428 2.85 -9.50 -19.67
C THR A 428 3.65 -8.29 -19.19
N GLY A 429 4.87 -8.15 -19.65
CA GLY A 429 5.73 -7.00 -19.37
C GLY A 429 6.93 -6.98 -20.31
N SER A 430 7.71 -5.91 -20.29
CA SER A 430 8.94 -5.81 -21.08
C SER A 430 9.92 -6.91 -20.68
N THR A 431 10.19 -7.03 -19.39
CA THR A 431 10.93 -8.15 -18.81
C THR A 431 10.20 -8.70 -17.58
N LEU A 432 10.13 -10.00 -17.47
CA LEU A 432 9.64 -10.68 -16.29
C LEU A 432 10.81 -11.36 -15.58
N TYR A 433 11.12 -10.87 -14.39
CA TYR A 433 12.14 -11.44 -13.51
C TYR A 433 11.47 -12.41 -12.54
N CYS A 434 11.73 -13.70 -12.65
CA CYS A 434 11.25 -14.71 -11.74
C CYS A 434 12.42 -15.50 -11.16
N TYR A 435 12.87 -15.10 -9.98
CA TYR A 435 13.95 -15.75 -9.25
C TYR A 435 13.43 -16.36 -7.96
N SER A 436 14.06 -17.43 -7.55
CA SER A 436 13.81 -18.11 -6.28
C SER A 436 15.01 -17.86 -5.35
N PRO A 437 14.78 -17.37 -4.10
CA PRO A 437 15.86 -17.15 -3.14
C PRO A 437 16.64 -18.42 -2.80
N ASP A 438 15.93 -19.51 -2.57
CA ASP A 438 16.48 -20.81 -2.21
C ASP A 438 15.48 -21.94 -2.59
N PRO A 439 15.85 -23.22 -2.48
CA PRO A 439 14.95 -24.34 -2.86
C PRO A 439 13.66 -24.48 -2.05
N ASP A 440 13.62 -23.94 -0.84
CA ASP A 440 12.44 -23.98 0.04
C ASP A 440 11.53 -22.76 -0.13
N ASN A 441 11.99 -21.73 -0.88
CA ASN A 441 11.28 -20.48 -1.14
C ASN A 441 11.25 -20.16 -2.63
N ARG A 442 10.52 -21.00 -3.39
CA ARG A 442 10.48 -20.95 -4.85
C ARG A 442 9.39 -20.03 -5.38
N SER A 443 9.75 -19.23 -6.38
CA SER A 443 8.79 -18.47 -7.18
C SER A 443 8.56 -19.14 -8.56
N SER A 444 7.39 -18.87 -9.14
CA SER A 444 6.99 -19.50 -10.41
C SER A 444 6.30 -18.53 -11.38
N ALA A 445 6.29 -18.87 -12.64
CA ALA A 445 5.64 -18.14 -13.71
C ALA A 445 5.04 -19.10 -14.74
N ASN A 446 3.76 -18.91 -15.08
CA ASN A 446 3.05 -19.76 -16.03
C ASN A 446 2.25 -18.93 -17.04
N GLY A 447 2.40 -19.23 -18.32
CA GLY A 447 1.67 -18.55 -19.40
C GLY A 447 2.08 -17.08 -19.58
N CYS A 448 3.31 -16.70 -19.24
CA CYS A 448 3.78 -15.32 -19.23
C CYS A 448 4.43 -14.92 -20.56
N TRP A 449 4.35 -13.63 -20.90
CA TRP A 449 4.78 -13.05 -22.17
C TRP A 449 5.73 -11.87 -21.96
N GLY A 450 6.87 -11.87 -22.63
CA GLY A 450 7.90 -10.82 -22.56
C GLY A 450 9.30 -11.41 -22.66
N THR A 451 10.31 -10.64 -22.23
CA THR A 451 11.65 -11.17 -22.00
C THR A 451 11.66 -11.87 -20.65
N LEU A 452 11.88 -13.17 -20.64
CA LEU A 452 11.78 -14.01 -19.44
C LEU A 452 13.16 -14.31 -18.88
N THR A 453 13.40 -14.06 -17.60
CA THR A 453 14.69 -14.28 -16.95
C THR A 453 14.54 -14.70 -15.49
N GLY A 454 15.45 -15.56 -15.03
CA GLY A 454 15.48 -16.04 -13.65
C GLY A 454 15.51 -17.55 -13.52
N ASN A 455 15.82 -18.01 -12.32
CA ASN A 455 15.90 -19.43 -11.94
C ASN A 455 14.60 -19.97 -11.33
N GLY A 456 13.51 -19.20 -11.39
CA GLY A 456 12.19 -19.63 -10.95
C GLY A 456 11.60 -20.75 -11.80
N GLU A 457 10.47 -21.28 -11.42
CA GLU A 457 9.78 -22.36 -12.13
C GLU A 457 8.96 -21.82 -13.30
N TRP A 458 9.52 -21.89 -14.50
CA TRP A 458 8.86 -21.44 -15.72
C TRP A 458 8.09 -22.56 -16.40
N THR A 459 6.81 -22.30 -16.75
CA THR A 459 5.96 -23.21 -17.52
C THR A 459 5.14 -22.43 -18.54
N SER A 460 4.86 -23.07 -19.70
CA SER A 460 4.00 -22.54 -20.79
C SER A 460 4.32 -21.09 -21.18
N SER A 461 5.61 -20.73 -21.23
CA SER A 461 6.05 -19.39 -21.61
C SER A 461 5.60 -19.05 -23.03
N ASN A 462 5.11 -17.81 -23.24
CA ASN A 462 4.56 -17.32 -24.51
C ASN A 462 3.39 -18.17 -25.03
N ASP A 463 2.57 -18.71 -24.12
CA ASP A 463 1.39 -19.49 -24.47
C ASP A 463 0.21 -19.11 -23.54
N HIS A 464 -0.99 -19.38 -24.04
CA HIS A 464 -2.21 -19.20 -23.25
C HIS A 464 -2.51 -20.45 -22.45
N VAL A 465 -2.71 -20.29 -21.16
CA VAL A 465 -2.99 -21.40 -20.25
C VAL A 465 -4.42 -21.36 -19.69
N GLN A 466 -4.87 -22.48 -19.18
CA GLN A 466 -6.09 -22.61 -18.41
C GLN A 466 -5.75 -22.98 -16.96
N PRO A 467 -6.53 -22.52 -15.99
CA PRO A 467 -7.65 -21.58 -16.09
C PRO A 467 -7.19 -20.19 -16.53
N ARG A 468 -8.11 -19.36 -17.04
CA ARG A 468 -7.79 -17.97 -17.45
C ARG A 468 -7.25 -17.15 -16.28
N SER A 469 -7.80 -17.30 -15.08
CA SER A 469 -7.32 -16.71 -13.85
C SER A 469 -7.10 -17.82 -12.81
N LEU A 470 -5.93 -17.81 -12.20
CA LEU A 470 -5.61 -18.74 -11.12
C LEU A 470 -6.40 -18.39 -9.86
N PHE A 471 -6.47 -17.10 -9.50
CA PHE A 471 -7.19 -16.62 -8.32
C PHE A 471 -8.65 -17.07 -8.34
N TYR A 472 -9.36 -16.78 -9.43
CA TYR A 472 -10.78 -17.13 -9.53
C TYR A 472 -11.00 -18.63 -9.59
N ALA A 473 -10.09 -19.41 -10.20
CA ALA A 473 -10.19 -20.86 -10.19
C ALA A 473 -10.00 -21.46 -8.79
N GLN A 474 -9.05 -20.93 -8.01
CA GLN A 474 -8.87 -21.34 -6.62
C GLN A 474 -10.07 -20.93 -5.77
N LEU A 475 -10.59 -19.73 -5.97
CA LEU A 475 -11.77 -19.22 -5.26
C LEU A 475 -13.01 -20.05 -5.57
N GLU A 476 -13.28 -20.38 -6.85
CA GLU A 476 -14.39 -21.23 -7.26
C GLU A 476 -14.27 -22.62 -6.64
N LYS A 477 -13.08 -23.22 -6.66
CA LYS A 477 -12.82 -24.49 -6.00
C LYS A 477 -13.12 -24.45 -4.49
N ARG A 478 -12.78 -23.36 -3.81
CA ARG A 478 -13.02 -23.20 -2.37
C ARG A 478 -14.48 -22.96 -2.03
N LEU A 479 -15.19 -22.15 -2.83
CA LEU A 479 -16.60 -21.79 -2.58
C LEU A 479 -17.60 -22.78 -3.19
N GLY A 480 -17.14 -23.69 -4.04
CA GLY A 480 -17.96 -24.62 -4.82
C GLY A 480 -18.33 -24.07 -6.20
N ASP A 481 -18.59 -24.97 -7.13
CA ASP A 481 -18.91 -24.64 -8.51
C ASP A 481 -20.20 -23.82 -8.63
N GLY A 482 -20.21 -22.89 -9.59
CA GLY A 482 -21.41 -22.14 -9.95
C GLY A 482 -21.74 -20.92 -9.08
N ASN A 483 -20.83 -20.48 -8.22
CA ASN A 483 -21.00 -19.25 -7.40
C ASN A 483 -20.88 -17.92 -8.20
N GLY A 484 -20.56 -18.00 -9.50
CA GLY A 484 -20.54 -16.84 -10.41
C GLY A 484 -19.27 -16.00 -10.39
N VAL A 485 -18.24 -16.35 -9.62
CA VAL A 485 -17.00 -15.58 -9.51
C VAL A 485 -16.27 -15.43 -10.85
N ASN A 486 -16.35 -16.43 -11.72
CA ASN A 486 -15.76 -16.38 -13.07
C ASN A 486 -16.41 -15.37 -14.03
N GLY A 487 -17.58 -14.84 -13.68
CA GLY A 487 -18.28 -13.79 -14.48
C GLY A 487 -17.52 -12.47 -14.54
N TYR A 488 -16.56 -12.24 -13.65
CA TYR A 488 -15.74 -11.03 -13.62
C TYR A 488 -14.39 -11.16 -14.34
N VAL A 489 -14.12 -12.31 -14.95
CA VAL A 489 -12.87 -12.53 -15.70
C VAL A 489 -12.94 -11.86 -17.05
N LEU A 490 -12.01 -10.93 -17.32
CA LEU A 490 -11.89 -10.25 -18.61
C LEU A 490 -11.61 -11.28 -19.72
N PRO A 491 -12.44 -11.35 -20.76
CA PRO A 491 -12.21 -12.22 -21.90
C PRO A 491 -10.90 -11.88 -22.63
N ARG A 492 -10.27 -12.88 -23.23
CA ARG A 492 -9.13 -12.62 -24.13
C ARG A 492 -9.60 -11.92 -25.40
N ASN A 493 -8.81 -10.98 -25.89
CA ASN A 493 -9.06 -10.35 -27.18
C ASN A 493 -8.77 -11.32 -28.35
N THR A 494 -7.87 -12.27 -28.15
CA THR A 494 -7.50 -13.29 -29.12
C THR A 494 -6.99 -14.55 -28.42
N ASN A 495 -7.12 -15.69 -29.08
CA ASN A 495 -6.50 -16.95 -28.66
C ASN A 495 -5.23 -17.28 -29.49
N ALA A 496 -4.78 -16.36 -30.33
CA ALA A 496 -3.57 -16.59 -31.13
C ALA A 496 -2.33 -16.58 -30.22
N SER A 497 -1.37 -17.44 -30.56
CA SER A 497 -0.03 -17.46 -29.96
C SER A 497 0.81 -16.27 -30.44
N SER A 498 2.06 -16.15 -29.96
CA SER A 498 3.03 -15.16 -30.45
C SER A 498 3.38 -15.32 -31.92
N SER A 499 3.09 -16.52 -32.52
CA SER A 499 3.33 -16.84 -33.91
C SER A 499 2.06 -17.42 -34.54
N PRO A 500 1.03 -16.58 -34.78
CA PRO A 500 -0.21 -17.04 -35.37
C PRO A 500 0.01 -17.53 -36.81
N GLU A 501 -0.81 -18.47 -37.24
CA GLU A 501 -0.85 -18.84 -38.67
C GLU A 501 -1.34 -17.65 -39.49
N ILE A 502 -0.98 -17.62 -40.79
CA ILE A 502 -1.32 -16.53 -41.71
C ILE A 502 -2.84 -16.24 -41.72
N ALA A 503 -3.67 -17.28 -41.74
CA ALA A 503 -5.12 -17.13 -41.71
C ALA A 503 -5.62 -16.48 -40.42
N GLN A 504 -5.05 -16.84 -39.27
CA GLN A 504 -5.37 -16.20 -37.96
C GLN A 504 -4.94 -14.73 -37.96
N ALA A 505 -3.72 -14.43 -38.42
CA ALA A 505 -3.22 -13.07 -38.51
C ALA A 505 -4.08 -12.18 -39.42
N GLN A 506 -4.51 -12.69 -40.56
CA GLN A 506 -5.41 -11.98 -41.46
C GLN A 506 -6.78 -11.71 -40.85
N GLU A 507 -7.35 -12.69 -40.15
CA GLU A 507 -8.65 -12.51 -39.49
C GLU A 507 -8.53 -11.52 -38.29
N MET A 508 -7.45 -11.58 -37.53
CA MET A 508 -7.16 -10.62 -36.46
C MET A 508 -7.04 -9.20 -37.03
N ALA A 509 -6.32 -9.03 -38.15
CA ALA A 509 -6.20 -7.73 -38.79
C ALA A 509 -7.55 -7.23 -39.31
N ARG A 510 -8.38 -8.10 -39.87
CA ARG A 510 -9.75 -7.76 -40.31
C ARG A 510 -10.64 -7.33 -39.11
N LEU A 511 -10.62 -8.09 -38.03
CA LEU A 511 -11.39 -7.81 -36.82
C LEU A 511 -10.97 -6.48 -36.17
N SER A 512 -9.68 -6.18 -36.14
CA SER A 512 -9.17 -4.94 -35.54
C SER A 512 -9.68 -3.67 -36.22
N LEU A 513 -10.11 -3.75 -37.46
CA LEU A 513 -10.71 -2.64 -38.21
C LEU A 513 -12.20 -2.41 -37.89
N THR A 514 -12.87 -3.40 -37.33
CA THR A 514 -14.34 -3.40 -37.18
C THR A 514 -14.81 -3.57 -35.73
N VAL A 515 -13.98 -4.20 -34.88
CA VAL A 515 -14.30 -4.49 -33.48
C VAL A 515 -13.27 -3.80 -32.61
N PRO A 516 -13.65 -2.81 -31.80
CA PRO A 516 -12.74 -2.19 -30.85
C PRO A 516 -12.16 -3.24 -29.87
N ARG A 517 -10.88 -3.14 -29.57
CA ARG A 517 -10.28 -3.96 -28.52
C ARG A 517 -10.98 -3.65 -27.20
N LEU A 518 -11.43 -4.68 -26.49
CA LEU A 518 -11.95 -4.54 -25.14
C LEU A 518 -10.78 -4.24 -24.20
N THR A 519 -10.77 -3.04 -23.61
CA THR A 519 -9.78 -2.63 -22.61
C THR A 519 -10.26 -2.99 -21.21
N LEU A 520 -9.35 -3.04 -20.25
CA LEU A 520 -9.70 -3.24 -18.84
C LEU A 520 -10.60 -2.10 -18.32
N GLU A 521 -10.34 -0.85 -18.72
CA GLU A 521 -11.18 0.29 -18.35
C GLU A 521 -12.62 0.14 -18.85
N MET A 522 -12.81 -0.25 -20.13
CA MET A 522 -14.15 -0.54 -20.67
C MET A 522 -14.84 -1.67 -19.91
N TRP A 523 -14.06 -2.66 -19.46
CA TRP A 523 -14.58 -3.76 -18.64
C TRP A 523 -15.00 -3.27 -17.26
N ILE A 524 -14.18 -2.49 -16.58
CA ILE A 524 -14.47 -1.85 -15.29
C ILE A 524 -15.78 -1.03 -15.37
N ASP A 525 -15.95 -0.26 -16.45
CA ASP A 525 -17.18 0.52 -16.68
C ASP A 525 -18.41 -0.33 -16.88
N SER A 526 -18.24 -1.57 -17.37
CA SER A 526 -19.32 -2.52 -17.59
C SER A 526 -19.76 -3.28 -16.34
N VAL A 527 -18.90 -3.33 -15.30
CA VAL A 527 -19.22 -3.99 -14.02
C VAL A 527 -20.36 -3.25 -13.33
N PRO A 528 -21.47 -3.93 -12.99
CA PRO A 528 -22.60 -3.28 -12.33
C PRO A 528 -22.22 -2.71 -10.96
N TYR A 529 -22.64 -1.49 -10.68
CA TYR A 529 -22.61 -0.92 -9.34
C TYR A 529 -24.04 -0.90 -8.80
N THR A 530 -24.27 -1.60 -7.70
CA THR A 530 -25.60 -1.91 -7.16
C THR A 530 -25.99 -1.06 -5.96
N ALA A 531 -25.02 -0.52 -5.23
CA ALA A 531 -25.29 0.32 -4.06
C ALA A 531 -26.00 1.63 -4.46
N SER A 532 -27.02 2.00 -3.70
CA SER A 532 -27.85 3.16 -4.00
C SER A 532 -27.07 4.47 -3.89
N THR A 533 -27.19 5.31 -4.90
CA THR A 533 -26.73 6.71 -4.93
C THR A 533 -27.88 7.72 -4.88
N ASP A 534 -29.13 7.24 -4.69
CA ASP A 534 -30.29 8.10 -4.56
C ASP A 534 -30.36 8.70 -3.15
N PRO A 535 -30.35 10.04 -3.00
CA PRO A 535 -30.47 10.72 -1.71
C PRO A 535 -31.91 10.78 -1.19
N THR A 536 -32.92 10.33 -1.97
CA THR A 536 -34.34 10.40 -1.59
C THR A 536 -34.60 9.65 -0.28
N GLY A 537 -35.13 10.36 0.71
CA GLY A 537 -35.39 9.81 2.06
C GLY A 537 -34.15 9.70 2.96
N VAL A 538 -32.96 10.04 2.47
CA VAL A 538 -31.74 10.09 3.28
C VAL A 538 -31.65 11.42 4.00
N LYS A 539 -31.35 11.42 5.28
CA LYS A 539 -31.26 12.63 6.11
C LYS A 539 -30.05 13.48 5.70
N ASN A 540 -30.28 14.76 5.37
CA ASN A 540 -29.17 15.69 5.12
C ASN A 540 -28.42 15.98 6.42
N ILE A 541 -27.08 16.03 6.38
CA ILE A 541 -26.24 16.30 7.55
C ILE A 541 -26.57 17.61 8.24
N ASN A 542 -26.99 18.62 7.50
CA ASN A 542 -27.37 19.94 8.04
C ASN A 542 -28.63 19.87 8.92
N ASN A 543 -29.44 18.83 8.79
CA ASN A 543 -30.63 18.56 9.61
C ASN A 543 -30.34 17.63 10.80
N VAL A 544 -29.10 17.18 10.96
CA VAL A 544 -28.68 16.35 12.08
C VAL A 544 -28.34 17.25 13.26
N LYS A 545 -29.09 17.09 14.36
CA LYS A 545 -28.81 17.80 15.62
C LYS A 545 -27.71 17.07 16.41
N GLY A 546 -26.87 17.83 17.11
CA GLY A 546 -25.78 17.32 17.94
C GLY A 546 -24.41 17.71 17.40
N THR A 547 -23.43 17.65 18.26
CA THR A 547 -22.02 17.86 17.97
C THR A 547 -21.37 16.49 17.83
N TYR A 548 -20.80 16.23 16.66
CA TYR A 548 -20.13 14.97 16.33
C TYR A 548 -18.70 15.30 15.95
N GLY A 549 -17.74 14.56 16.50
CA GLY A 549 -16.32 14.69 16.17
C GLY A 549 -15.60 15.88 16.79
N GLU A 550 -16.28 16.80 17.41
CA GLU A 550 -15.58 17.78 18.24
C GLU A 550 -14.96 17.03 19.43
N ARG A 551 -13.71 16.66 19.32
CA ARG A 551 -12.88 16.53 20.51
C ARG A 551 -13.03 17.84 21.24
N THR A 552 -13.57 17.81 22.45
CA THR A 552 -13.43 18.92 23.39
C THR A 552 -11.93 19.21 23.42
N ASP A 553 -11.57 20.24 22.68
CA ASP A 553 -10.23 20.79 22.72
C ASP A 553 -10.11 21.34 24.16
N ASN A 554 -9.56 20.50 25.03
CA ASN A 554 -9.03 20.96 26.30
C ASN A 554 -7.79 21.78 25.95
N ARG A 555 -7.99 22.90 25.23
CA ARG A 555 -6.94 23.89 25.03
C ARG A 555 -6.45 24.24 26.38
N GLN A 556 -5.30 23.71 26.75
CA GLN A 556 -4.52 24.27 27.82
C GLN A 556 -4.37 25.74 27.49
N LYS A 557 -4.47 26.60 28.49
CA LYS A 557 -4.24 28.05 28.32
C LYS A 557 -3.02 28.24 27.47
N GLU A 558 -3.15 29.02 26.38
CA GLU A 558 -2.02 29.36 25.52
C GLU A 558 -0.81 29.72 26.37
N ASN A 559 0.28 29.03 26.18
CA ASN A 559 1.52 29.36 26.86
C ASN A 559 2.06 30.65 26.24
N VAL A 560 2.24 31.67 27.05
CA VAL A 560 2.79 32.94 26.60
C VAL A 560 4.29 32.95 26.88
N PHE A 561 5.07 32.93 25.80
CA PHE A 561 6.51 33.12 25.85
C PHE A 561 6.84 34.63 25.93
N ALA A 562 7.75 34.97 26.78
CA ALA A 562 8.21 36.35 26.95
C ALA A 562 9.71 36.40 27.31
N ILE A 563 10.34 37.53 27.09
CA ILE A 563 11.67 37.84 27.62
C ILE A 563 11.47 38.74 28.85
N THR A 564 11.87 38.24 30.02
CA THR A 564 11.78 38.96 31.29
C THR A 564 13.18 39.01 31.89
N ASP A 565 13.70 40.23 32.18
CA ASP A 565 15.05 40.43 32.70
C ASP A 565 16.16 39.68 31.94
N GLY A 566 16.04 39.66 30.60
CA GLY A 566 17.01 38.97 29.72
C GLY A 566 16.89 37.45 29.66
N HIS A 567 15.87 36.87 30.30
CA HIS A 567 15.62 35.46 30.33
C HIS A 567 14.29 35.10 29.61
N ILE A 568 14.26 33.93 28.97
CA ILE A 568 13.03 33.40 28.36
C ILE A 568 12.13 32.85 29.50
N THR A 569 10.90 33.31 29.51
CA THR A 569 9.86 32.85 30.44
C THR A 569 8.66 32.29 29.69
N VAL A 570 7.97 31.33 30.32
CA VAL A 570 6.67 30.79 29.88
C VAL A 570 5.67 31.06 30.97
N ASN A 571 4.63 31.84 30.68
CA ASN A 571 3.64 32.25 31.67
C ASN A 571 4.27 32.90 32.92
N GLY A 572 5.34 33.67 32.71
CA GLY A 572 6.08 34.36 33.80
C GLY A 572 7.04 33.45 34.59
N ARG A 573 7.19 32.19 34.23
CA ARG A 573 8.16 31.27 34.86
C ARG A 573 9.36 31.09 33.96
N LEU A 574 10.56 31.09 34.56
CA LEU A 574 11.81 30.84 33.82
C LEU A 574 11.73 29.52 33.09
N VAL A 575 12.08 29.53 31.81
CA VAL A 575 12.19 28.29 31.03
C VAL A 575 13.45 27.53 31.46
N THR A 576 13.23 26.34 31.98
CA THR A 576 14.30 25.43 32.40
C THR A 576 14.05 24.06 31.78
N GLY A 577 15.12 23.39 31.42
CA GLY A 577 15.07 22.05 30.83
C GLY A 577 16.22 21.79 29.84
N ASN A 578 16.18 20.64 29.24
CA ASN A 578 17.19 20.25 28.25
C ASN A 578 16.81 20.73 26.85
N ARG A 579 17.82 21.01 26.07
CA ARG A 579 17.69 21.25 24.63
C ARG A 579 17.77 19.92 23.88
N TYR A 580 16.78 19.65 23.04
CA TYR A 580 16.80 18.52 22.13
C TYR A 580 17.41 18.96 20.80
N GLN A 581 18.57 18.43 20.48
CA GLN A 581 19.23 18.65 19.21
C GLN A 581 18.82 17.57 18.22
N ILE A 582 18.23 17.98 17.10
CA ILE A 582 17.88 17.05 16.05
C ILE A 582 19.13 16.32 15.54
N PRO A 583 18.98 15.07 15.03
CA PRO A 583 20.08 14.36 14.46
C PRO A 583 20.66 15.15 13.26
N TRP A 584 21.93 15.43 13.32
CA TRP A 584 22.63 16.00 12.19
C TRP A 584 22.76 14.97 11.08
N TRP A 585 22.47 15.40 9.85
CA TRP A 585 22.89 14.64 8.71
C TRP A 585 24.30 15.08 8.28
N SER A 586 25.28 14.25 8.57
CA SER A 586 26.68 14.53 8.25
C SER A 586 27.07 14.22 6.79
N GLY A 587 26.12 13.90 5.93
CA GLY A 587 26.37 13.37 4.58
C GLY A 587 26.78 11.89 4.59
N ARG A 588 26.73 11.23 5.74
CA ARG A 588 26.97 9.80 5.90
C ARG A 588 25.68 9.10 6.30
N VAL A 589 25.42 7.95 5.71
CA VAL A 589 24.43 7.03 6.22
C VAL A 589 24.98 6.44 7.51
N LYS A 590 24.17 6.43 8.57
CA LYS A 590 24.56 5.78 9.82
C LYS A 590 24.54 4.28 9.66
N ASP A 591 25.57 3.63 10.14
CA ASP A 591 25.59 2.19 10.30
C ASP A 591 24.38 1.75 11.16
N ASN A 592 23.74 0.69 10.77
CA ASN A 592 22.63 0.09 11.52
C ASN A 592 21.44 1.06 11.78
N PHE A 593 21.05 1.84 10.76
CA PHE A 593 19.84 2.64 10.88
C PHE A 593 18.62 1.75 11.09
N VAL A 594 18.02 1.88 12.26
CA VAL A 594 16.78 1.18 12.62
C VAL A 594 15.73 2.24 12.95
N ALA A 595 14.63 2.26 12.20
CA ALA A 595 13.60 3.27 12.32
C ALA A 595 13.10 3.44 13.77
N LYS A 596 12.82 2.34 14.46
CA LYS A 596 12.34 2.34 15.86
C LYS A 596 13.30 2.97 16.86
N SER A 597 14.60 3.06 16.53
CA SER A 597 15.63 3.69 17.38
C SER A 597 16.06 5.06 16.87
N ALA A 598 15.51 5.52 15.76
CA ALA A 598 15.81 6.82 15.23
C ALA A 598 15.27 7.92 16.15
N LYS A 599 16.06 8.96 16.33
CA LYS A 599 15.61 10.15 17.05
C LYS A 599 14.54 10.88 16.25
N PRO A 600 13.50 11.44 16.89
CA PRO A 600 12.49 12.25 16.21
C PRO A 600 13.10 13.40 15.41
N ALA A 601 12.55 13.68 14.23
CA ALA A 601 12.98 14.77 13.36
C ALA A 601 11.80 15.34 12.57
N ILE A 602 11.59 16.65 12.67
CA ILE A 602 10.39 17.29 12.10
C ILE A 602 10.45 17.48 10.58
N THR A 603 11.63 17.50 9.99
CA THR A 603 11.84 17.69 8.54
C THR A 603 12.32 16.43 7.82
N ARG A 604 12.31 15.29 8.51
CA ARG A 604 12.52 13.99 7.86
C ARG A 604 11.26 13.61 7.09
N PHE A 605 11.43 13.26 5.82
CA PHE A 605 10.35 12.81 4.97
C PHE A 605 10.75 11.53 4.24
N VAL A 606 10.00 10.49 4.43
CA VAL A 606 10.18 9.21 3.72
C VAL A 606 8.91 8.91 2.95
N PRO A 607 8.95 8.97 1.62
CA PRO A 607 7.77 8.73 0.78
C PRO A 607 7.01 7.46 1.16
N GLY A 608 5.69 7.59 1.34
CA GLY A 608 4.80 6.47 1.65
C GLY A 608 5.04 5.78 3.00
N ARG A 609 5.80 6.39 3.93
CA ARG A 609 6.09 5.81 5.25
C ARG A 609 5.97 6.87 6.35
N GLU A 610 5.03 6.69 7.24
CA GLU A 610 4.83 7.53 8.41
C GLU A 610 5.27 6.83 9.71
N GLY A 611 5.50 7.63 10.74
CA GLY A 611 5.80 7.18 12.09
C GLY A 611 7.27 7.34 12.48
N THR A 612 7.60 6.85 13.68
CA THR A 612 8.91 7.01 14.30
C THR A 612 10.04 6.51 13.39
N GLY A 613 10.98 7.41 13.12
CA GLY A 613 12.13 7.11 12.27
C GLY A 613 11.89 7.21 10.76
N TRP A 614 10.64 7.43 10.37
CA TRP A 614 10.24 7.70 8.98
C TRP A 614 9.80 9.17 8.85
N THR A 615 8.61 9.43 8.35
CA THR A 615 8.00 10.77 8.43
C THR A 615 7.32 10.89 9.80
N ASP A 616 7.96 11.55 10.73
CA ASP A 616 7.44 11.66 12.11
C ASP A 616 6.20 12.56 12.16
N ARG A 617 5.17 12.14 12.87
CA ARG A 617 4.02 12.98 13.18
C ARG A 617 4.43 14.04 14.22
N ILE A 618 4.11 15.31 13.97
CA ILE A 618 4.52 16.43 14.86
C ILE A 618 4.02 16.21 16.29
N ASP A 619 2.78 15.76 16.48
CA ASP A 619 2.25 15.43 17.81
C ASP A 619 3.11 14.40 18.54
N SER A 620 3.61 13.39 17.83
CA SER A 620 4.49 12.37 18.42
C SER A 620 5.83 12.95 18.82
N VAL A 621 6.38 13.87 18.03
CA VAL A 621 7.63 14.57 18.35
C VAL A 621 7.45 15.45 19.57
N VAL A 622 6.40 16.27 19.62
CA VAL A 622 6.09 17.15 20.77
C VAL A 622 5.90 16.31 22.04
N ASN A 623 5.08 15.26 21.98
CA ASN A 623 4.87 14.35 23.10
C ASN A 623 6.16 13.65 23.57
N TYR A 624 7.06 13.32 22.66
CA TYR A 624 8.36 12.76 23.00
C TYR A 624 9.23 13.79 23.78
N LEU A 625 9.27 15.03 23.31
CA LEU A 625 10.05 16.09 23.93
C LEU A 625 9.51 16.42 25.34
N ASP A 626 8.20 16.55 25.46
CA ASP A 626 7.51 16.84 26.73
C ASP A 626 7.79 15.75 27.77
N ARG A 627 7.59 14.48 27.43
CA ARG A 627 7.83 13.33 28.33
C ARG A 627 9.29 13.19 28.77
N ASN A 628 10.23 13.69 27.99
CA ASN A 628 11.67 13.62 28.29
C ASN A 628 12.21 14.92 28.89
N GLY A 629 11.36 15.90 29.23
CA GLY A 629 11.75 17.13 29.89
C GLY A 629 12.58 18.08 29.03
N PHE A 630 12.37 18.06 27.71
CA PHE A 630 12.97 19.03 26.81
C PHE A 630 12.12 20.30 26.76
N CYS A 631 12.77 21.45 26.85
CA CYS A 631 12.11 22.76 26.76
C CYS A 631 12.34 23.44 25.39
N MET A 632 13.18 22.85 24.54
CA MET A 632 13.55 23.43 23.25
C MET A 632 13.90 22.35 22.23
N LEU A 633 13.40 22.50 21.01
CA LEU A 633 13.90 21.80 19.83
C LEU A 633 14.93 22.72 19.15
N ASP A 634 16.16 22.25 19.05
CA ASP A 634 17.23 22.88 18.30
C ASP A 634 17.28 22.25 16.90
N HIS A 635 16.83 23.02 15.94
CA HIS A 635 16.68 22.58 14.55
C HIS A 635 17.63 23.34 13.62
N ASN A 636 18.44 22.61 12.89
CA ASN A 636 19.18 23.13 11.75
C ASN A 636 18.69 22.46 10.48
N TYR A 637 18.83 23.10 9.34
CA TYR A 637 18.29 22.59 8.09
C TYR A 637 19.25 21.70 7.29
N GLY A 638 20.42 21.43 7.77
CA GLY A 638 21.29 20.38 7.24
C GLY A 638 21.69 20.47 5.77
N LEU A 639 21.79 21.67 5.21
CA LEU A 639 22.33 21.89 3.84
C LEU A 639 23.81 21.50 3.72
N TRP A 640 24.30 20.69 4.59
CA TRP A 640 25.70 20.32 4.69
C TRP A 640 26.08 19.28 3.65
N TYR A 641 25.89 19.64 2.39
CA TYR A 641 26.53 18.92 1.35
C TYR A 641 27.89 19.61 1.04
N ASP A 642 28.90 19.22 1.78
CA ASP A 642 30.24 19.68 1.50
C ASP A 642 30.75 19.03 0.20
N LEU A 643 30.79 19.81 -0.89
CA LEU A 643 31.32 19.36 -2.17
C LEU A 643 32.75 18.84 -2.10
N ARG A 644 33.51 19.18 -1.06
CA ARG A 644 34.86 18.68 -0.81
C ARG A 644 34.87 17.23 -0.30
N ARG A 645 33.75 16.71 0.14
CA ARG A 645 33.65 15.30 0.54
C ARG A 645 33.59 14.40 -0.68
N THR A 646 34.47 13.43 -0.69
CA THR A 646 34.57 12.40 -1.74
C THR A 646 34.13 11.03 -1.22
N ASP A 647 33.32 11.00 -0.16
CA ASP A 647 32.86 9.73 0.37
C ASP A 647 31.96 9.01 -0.66
N HIS A 648 32.03 7.70 -0.62
CA HIS A 648 31.35 6.84 -1.59
C HIS A 648 29.82 6.83 -1.44
N GLU A 649 29.28 7.18 -0.29
CA GLU A 649 27.83 7.31 -0.09
C GLU A 649 27.24 8.42 -0.93
N ARG A 650 27.99 9.45 -1.16
CA ARG A 650 27.65 10.56 -2.02
C ARG A 650 27.54 10.16 -3.48
N ILE A 651 28.47 9.35 -3.97
CA ILE A 651 28.47 8.85 -5.35
C ILE A 651 27.25 7.96 -5.58
N ARG A 652 26.85 7.18 -4.59
CA ARG A 652 25.69 6.29 -4.69
C ARG A 652 24.35 6.97 -4.76
N ARG A 653 24.25 8.14 -4.19
CA ARG A 653 23.02 8.94 -4.25
C ARG A 653 22.86 9.64 -5.60
N ALA A 654 23.90 9.68 -6.40
CA ALA A 654 23.85 10.23 -7.74
C ALA A 654 22.95 9.44 -8.70
N ASP A 655 22.60 8.19 -8.37
CA ASP A 655 21.70 7.35 -9.15
C ASP A 655 20.20 7.53 -8.79
N GLY A 656 19.89 8.44 -7.89
CA GLY A 656 18.55 8.80 -7.52
C GLY A 656 17.98 8.08 -6.31
N ASP A 657 18.73 7.17 -5.71
CA ASP A 657 18.33 6.54 -4.45
C ASP A 657 18.44 7.54 -3.29
N VAL A 658 17.36 7.72 -2.58
CA VAL A 658 17.33 8.56 -1.40
C VAL A 658 17.56 7.68 -0.17
N TRP A 659 18.68 7.89 0.50
CA TRP A 659 19.13 7.08 1.63
C TRP A 659 18.69 7.66 2.97
N ALA A 660 18.43 6.81 3.95
CA ALA A 660 18.17 7.26 5.31
C ALA A 660 19.43 7.89 5.94
N PRO A 661 19.26 8.92 6.80
CA PRO A 661 18.00 9.60 7.02
C PRO A 661 17.66 10.56 5.88
N PHE A 662 16.38 10.56 5.49
CA PHE A 662 15.86 11.51 4.52
C PHE A 662 15.53 12.82 5.21
N TYR A 663 16.19 13.90 4.85
CA TYR A 663 15.88 15.25 5.34
C TYR A 663 15.55 16.16 4.19
N GLU A 664 14.36 16.73 4.26
CA GLU A 664 13.96 17.77 3.31
C GLU A 664 14.80 19.05 3.50
N GLN A 665 15.01 19.74 2.41
CA GLN A 665 15.75 20.99 2.38
C GLN A 665 14.81 22.19 2.43
N PRO A 666 15.27 23.37 2.91
CA PRO A 666 14.44 24.56 3.03
C PRO A 666 14.04 25.19 1.68
N PHE A 667 14.58 24.72 0.56
CA PHE A 667 14.32 25.22 -0.78
C PHE A 667 13.58 24.22 -1.64
N SER A 668 12.69 24.71 -2.49
CA SER A 668 11.89 23.87 -3.39
C SER A 668 12.71 23.33 -4.56
N ARG A 669 12.31 22.18 -5.09
CA ARG A 669 12.83 21.65 -6.35
C ARG A 669 12.26 22.42 -7.54
N THR A 670 13.06 22.54 -8.60
CA THR A 670 12.68 23.26 -9.82
C THR A 670 11.78 22.46 -10.76
N GLY A 671 11.75 21.14 -10.63
CA GLY A 671 11.16 20.21 -11.60
C GLY A 671 12.02 19.99 -12.85
N THR A 672 13.19 20.61 -12.95
CA THR A 672 14.10 20.56 -14.12
C THR A 672 15.55 20.32 -13.72
N GLY A 673 16.34 19.81 -14.67
CA GLY A 673 17.73 19.45 -14.43
C GLY A 673 17.87 18.25 -13.49
N THR A 674 19.10 17.93 -13.10
CA THR A 674 19.39 16.80 -12.20
C THR A 674 20.37 17.25 -11.12
N ALA A 675 19.99 17.07 -9.87
CA ALA A 675 20.84 17.27 -8.71
C ALA A 675 21.66 16.01 -8.40
N TRP A 676 22.53 16.10 -7.39
CA TRP A 676 23.41 15.01 -6.95
C TRP A 676 22.65 13.74 -6.51
N ASP A 677 21.39 13.86 -6.11
CA ASP A 677 20.53 12.79 -5.67
C ASP A 677 19.62 12.22 -6.76
N GLY A 678 19.86 12.63 -8.01
CA GLY A 678 19.09 12.18 -9.18
C GLY A 678 17.75 12.89 -9.39
N LEU A 679 17.29 13.70 -8.42
CA LEU A 679 16.08 14.49 -8.51
C LEU A 679 16.38 15.86 -9.18
N SER A 680 15.35 16.68 -9.42
CA SER A 680 15.55 18.01 -10.03
C SER A 680 16.34 18.95 -9.12
N LEU A 681 16.94 19.99 -9.72
CA LEU A 681 17.73 20.98 -9.00
C LEU A 681 16.90 21.76 -7.99
N TYR A 682 17.54 22.31 -6.96
CA TYR A 682 16.91 23.25 -6.02
C TYR A 682 16.85 24.67 -6.59
N ASP A 683 15.75 25.37 -6.33
CA ASP A 683 15.59 26.80 -6.58
C ASP A 683 15.82 27.56 -5.26
N LEU A 684 17.02 28.10 -5.08
CA LEU A 684 17.41 28.81 -3.86
C LEU A 684 16.64 30.12 -3.64
N THR A 685 15.80 30.52 -4.58
CA THR A 685 14.91 31.68 -4.44
C THR A 685 13.51 31.35 -3.97
N LYS A 686 13.18 30.04 -3.89
CA LYS A 686 11.85 29.58 -3.51
C LYS A 686 11.91 28.68 -2.27
N PRO A 687 11.17 29.02 -1.20
CA PRO A 687 11.09 28.18 -0.02
C PRO A 687 10.34 26.88 -0.33
N ASN A 688 10.79 25.77 0.26
CA ASN A 688 10.05 24.51 0.30
C ASN A 688 8.86 24.67 1.25
N LYS A 689 7.67 24.75 0.68
CA LYS A 689 6.45 25.04 1.44
C LYS A 689 6.15 23.98 2.52
N TRP A 690 6.38 22.71 2.21
CA TRP A 690 6.20 21.63 3.18
C TRP A 690 7.16 21.75 4.37
N TYR A 691 8.45 21.99 4.10
CA TYR A 691 9.47 22.16 5.14
C TYR A 691 9.10 23.27 6.13
N TRP A 692 8.74 24.44 5.62
CA TRP A 692 8.39 25.59 6.45
C TRP A 692 7.05 25.42 7.16
N ALA A 693 6.08 24.72 6.53
CA ALA A 693 4.82 24.36 7.19
C ALA A 693 5.03 23.42 8.39
N ARG A 694 5.97 22.47 8.27
CA ARG A 694 6.34 21.57 9.37
C ARG A 694 6.96 22.30 10.56
N LEU A 695 7.84 23.27 10.28
CA LEU A 695 8.41 24.12 11.34
C LEU A 695 7.35 24.95 12.04
N LYS A 696 6.42 25.53 11.27
CA LYS A 696 5.29 26.29 11.81
C LYS A 696 4.38 25.40 12.68
N GLU A 697 3.97 24.26 12.17
CA GLU A 697 3.14 23.30 12.91
C GLU A 697 3.81 22.86 14.22
N PHE A 698 5.13 22.59 14.18
CA PHE A 698 5.87 22.28 15.41
C PHE A 698 5.89 23.46 16.39
N ALA A 699 6.11 24.69 15.92
CA ALA A 699 6.13 25.87 16.79
C ALA A 699 4.77 26.08 17.46
N GLU A 700 3.66 25.88 16.74
CA GLU A 700 2.29 25.98 17.27
C GLU A 700 2.03 24.91 18.33
N LYS A 701 2.21 23.63 17.98
CA LYS A 701 1.96 22.50 18.88
C LYS A 701 2.96 22.43 20.04
N GLY A 702 4.23 22.76 19.79
CA GLY A 702 5.26 22.83 20.83
C GLY A 702 4.96 23.91 21.85
N SER A 703 4.45 25.08 21.44
CA SER A 703 4.09 26.15 22.33
C SER A 703 2.98 25.75 23.32
N GLU A 704 2.03 24.90 22.92
CA GLU A 704 0.98 24.35 23.78
C GLU A 704 1.58 23.54 24.96
N HIS A 705 2.78 22.97 24.78
CA HIS A 705 3.51 22.22 25.79
C HIS A 705 4.65 23.01 26.44
N GLY A 706 4.80 24.31 26.12
CA GLY A 706 5.91 25.13 26.62
C GLY A 706 7.26 24.80 26.01
N ILE A 707 7.28 24.21 24.83
CA ILE A 707 8.48 23.81 24.07
C ILE A 707 8.73 24.82 22.97
N MET A 708 9.95 25.36 22.92
CA MET A 708 10.38 26.34 21.90
C MET A 708 11.00 25.68 20.69
N LEU A 709 10.83 26.28 19.53
CA LEU A 709 11.63 26.02 18.34
C LEU A 709 12.79 27.00 18.27
N PHE A 710 14.02 26.49 18.30
CA PHE A 710 15.22 27.25 17.95
C PHE A 710 15.69 26.79 16.58
N HIS A 711 15.67 27.69 15.60
CA HIS A 711 16.02 27.36 14.23
C HIS A 711 17.29 28.09 13.80
N GLU A 712 18.31 27.30 13.44
CA GLU A 712 19.59 27.81 12.98
C GLU A 712 19.60 27.94 11.47
N ASN A 713 19.78 29.16 10.98
CA ASN A 713 19.93 29.46 9.56
C ASN A 713 21.41 29.71 9.24
N TYR A 714 22.04 28.75 8.61
CA TYR A 714 23.38 28.92 8.05
C TYR A 714 23.24 29.09 6.52
N PHE A 715 23.65 30.23 6.01
CA PHE A 715 23.61 30.54 4.57
C PHE A 715 25.00 30.49 3.96
#